data_147c5075f618ff17edccc622e58ceaa0
#
_entry.id   147c5075f618ff17edccc622e58ceaa0
#
_cell.length_a   1.000
_cell.length_b   1.000
_cell.length_c   1.000
_cell.angle_alpha   90.00
_cell.angle_beta   90.00
_cell.angle_gamma   90.00
#
_symmetry.space_group_name_H-M   'P 1'
#
loop_
_entity.id
_entity.type
_entity.pdbx_description
1 polymer ?
#
loop_
_entity_poly.entity_id
_entity_poly.type
_entity_poly.pdbx_seq_one_letter_code
_entity_poly.pdbx_strand_id
1 'polypeptide(L)'
;MVFKLARCTSARGLTVWSERRMPGEATGETLSSRLSNAGPGDTLTKSDHELRWGVHDAERSEGENLRRGNQFGGDAQARNVVQVAGNVFGDIRLVDNGPETPRTTPSPTSGFVDRHDVLAAIEVTVADPSHPPRVVVLTGPPGVGKRAAARWYARQARERFPGGDLYVDCDHFGASYGRADIGGMIAACLSSLGVADAFVPASLAARANCLRARTARRPVLVVVENATEAAQVRALTPKADGSLLLATTHHDLTELHGSGAVFFDVTRLDETNSLVLFAAVSGMSEKVARSSTAGALVRLCAGLPLAICVAAGRVASTPGMDLGDLEAELADERRRLAGLSLGGKPIVSSTFSAAYERLPEPVQYLYRVLGLLPGPIVSAESAAAAATISVQQARQCLDLLAQSRLMTPHSRDRFQFHELIRLHAAERAQEIPQERREAISQQFVDHCLSRVAQAVHAIMGERTLIADVRQVRDQTEPFGGRDSALAWLDAERPNLTDVVRTAVAAGLDERAWQLAEVLTGYYLNHRHLGDWITTSTIGIEAARRTGNERAEARLRMLVSRAYADQNDWDRADAESRQAVELAQRGGDVVLQASAWEFRGRYLDREQPEAAFAAYQRALDLNIQAEEWRGVALTLYFCGRTLRRLGQPRRSADALNQAEDLLTWLGDGRMRARVSIDRGAALAEAGAYDEARAILQRAAQELGGLHYAAEAEVLLAGLAGQQGDEERAREHLRAAWSIYHRAGHPEADVVAARLSERQA
;
A
#
# COMPACT_ATOMS: atom_id res chain seq x y z
N MET A 1 0.61 34.58 24.81
CA MET A 1 0.04 34.59 26.18
C MET A 1 0.06 33.13 26.63
N VAL A 2 1.04 32.76 27.41
CA VAL A 2 1.26 31.38 27.86
C VAL A 2 0.58 31.22 29.22
N PHE A 3 -0.40 30.35 29.31
CA PHE A 3 -1.13 30.11 30.57
C PHE A 3 -0.47 28.99 31.34
N LYS A 4 -0.16 29.23 32.58
CA LYS A 4 0.16 28.16 33.56
C LYS A 4 -1.15 27.77 34.25
N LEU A 5 -1.64 26.58 33.97
CA LEU A 5 -2.87 26.06 34.53
C LEU A 5 -2.60 25.58 35.98
N ALA A 6 -3.26 26.18 36.97
CA ALA A 6 -3.21 25.74 38.35
C ALA A 6 -4.44 24.89 38.68
N ARG A 7 -4.25 23.80 39.36
CA ARG A 7 -5.31 22.86 39.73
C ARG A 7 -6.16 23.44 40.89
N CYS A 8 -7.45 23.63 40.67
CA CYS A 8 -8.44 23.83 41.73
C CYS A 8 -9.41 22.66 41.71
N THR A 9 -9.42 21.87 42.77
CA THR A 9 -10.41 20.81 42.97
C THR A 9 -11.69 21.40 43.57
N SER A 10 -12.79 21.33 42.81
CA SER A 10 -14.11 21.60 43.40
C SER A 10 -14.70 20.28 43.95
N ALA A 11 -15.50 20.39 44.98
CA ALA A 11 -16.12 19.27 45.71
C ALA A 11 -17.05 18.34 44.87
N ARG A 12 -17.04 18.44 43.56
CA ARG A 12 -17.85 17.64 42.60
C ARG A 12 -17.04 16.97 41.48
N GLY A 13 -15.74 16.73 41.68
CA GLY A 13 -14.94 15.83 40.83
C GLY A 13 -14.57 16.34 39.44
N LEU A 14 -14.71 17.62 39.15
CA LEU A 14 -14.15 18.27 37.96
C LEU A 14 -12.99 19.17 38.38
N THR A 15 -11.89 19.05 37.65
CA THR A 15 -10.75 19.94 37.80
C THR A 15 -11.09 21.24 37.05
N VAL A 16 -11.28 22.36 37.80
CA VAL A 16 -11.42 23.69 37.23
C VAL A 16 -10.04 24.34 37.21
N TRP A 17 -9.70 24.91 36.08
CA TRP A 17 -8.43 25.55 35.83
C TRP A 17 -8.53 27.05 36.07
N SER A 18 -7.61 27.65 36.84
CA SER A 18 -7.48 29.09 37.00
C SER A 18 -6.26 29.61 36.25
N GLU A 19 -6.40 30.75 35.59
CA GLU A 19 -5.30 31.40 34.88
C GLU A 19 -4.22 31.90 35.87
N ARG A 20 -2.97 31.48 35.68
CA ARG A 20 -1.80 32.14 36.26
C ARG A 20 -0.81 32.52 35.19
N ARG A 21 -0.37 33.77 35.21
CA ARG A 21 0.71 34.24 34.31
C ARG A 21 2.03 33.58 34.69
N MET A 22 2.76 33.13 33.68
CA MET A 22 4.14 32.67 33.84
C MET A 22 5.10 33.85 34.01
N PRO A 23 6.10 33.79 34.89
CA PRO A 23 7.18 34.76 34.89
C PRO A 23 8.21 34.38 33.79
N GLY A 24 8.48 35.32 32.89
CA GLY A 24 9.56 35.21 31.91
C GLY A 24 9.21 35.56 30.49
N GLU A 25 8.78 36.81 30.25
CA GLU A 25 8.88 37.41 28.93
C GLU A 25 10.23 38.14 28.79
N ALA A 26 11.16 37.57 28.04
CA ALA A 26 12.26 38.35 27.47
C ALA A 26 11.72 39.07 26.24
N THR A 27 11.89 40.38 26.24
CA THR A 27 11.45 41.35 25.24
C THR A 27 11.80 40.93 23.82
N GLY A 28 10.76 40.89 22.97
CA GLY A 28 10.88 40.68 21.54
C GLY A 28 11.55 41.89 20.87
N GLU A 29 12.65 41.69 20.19
CA GLU A 29 13.10 42.54 19.10
C GLU A 29 12.61 41.98 17.76
N THR A 30 11.87 42.85 17.09
CA THR A 30 11.31 42.65 15.77
C THR A 30 12.40 42.47 14.71
N LEU A 31 12.50 41.32 14.10
CA LEU A 31 13.22 41.07 12.84
C LEU A 31 12.37 41.52 11.64
N SER A 32 12.28 42.82 11.46
CA SER A 32 11.66 43.44 10.28
C SER A 32 12.61 44.53 9.76
N SER A 33 13.79 44.17 9.30
CA SER A 33 14.61 45.06 8.44
C SER A 33 15.90 44.38 8.00
N ARG A 34 15.86 43.51 7.04
CA ARG A 34 16.98 43.16 6.14
C ARG A 34 16.52 42.41 4.92
N LEU A 35 15.88 43.11 4.01
CA LEU A 35 15.78 42.72 2.60
C LEU A 35 15.61 44.03 1.78
N SER A 36 16.69 44.78 1.71
CA SER A 36 16.87 45.75 0.63
C SER A 36 18.40 45.99 0.50
N ASN A 37 18.97 45.32 -0.47
CA ASN A 37 20.14 45.77 -1.25
C ASN A 37 20.84 44.57 -1.89
N ALA A 38 20.50 44.27 -3.12
CA ALA A 38 21.43 43.77 -4.13
C ALA A 38 20.89 44.17 -5.50
N GLY A 39 21.52 45.09 -6.12
CA GLY A 39 21.26 45.58 -7.47
C GLY A 39 21.76 44.61 -8.56
N PRO A 40 21.49 44.93 -9.83
CA PRO A 40 21.49 43.96 -10.93
C PRO A 40 22.89 43.91 -11.61
N GLY A 41 23.23 42.69 -12.03
CA GLY A 41 24.39 42.48 -12.91
C GLY A 41 24.85 41.05 -12.91
N ASP A 42 24.41 40.26 -13.86
CA ASP A 42 25.23 39.65 -14.87
C ASP A 42 24.43 38.66 -15.72
N THR A 43 24.53 38.93 -16.98
CA THR A 43 24.05 38.19 -18.13
C THR A 43 24.68 36.79 -18.25
N LEU A 44 23.85 35.76 -18.47
CA LEU A 44 24.31 34.59 -19.21
C LEU A 44 23.22 34.10 -20.17
N THR A 45 23.61 34.16 -21.38
CA THR A 45 23.14 33.81 -22.70
C THR A 45 22.06 32.72 -22.83
N LYS A 46 21.06 33.14 -23.58
CA LYS A 46 20.05 32.35 -24.30
C LYS A 46 20.65 31.34 -25.27
N SER A 47 20.05 30.19 -25.42
CA SER A 47 19.96 29.50 -26.70
C SER A 47 18.50 29.33 -27.06
N ASP A 48 18.15 29.92 -28.19
CA ASP A 48 16.82 30.12 -28.74
C ASP A 48 16.24 28.82 -29.33
N HIS A 49 14.98 28.59 -29.07
CA HIS A 49 14.04 28.08 -30.07
C HIS A 49 12.74 28.88 -29.96
N GLU A 50 12.74 30.02 -30.63
CA GLU A 50 11.55 30.82 -30.92
C GLU A 50 10.71 30.11 -32.00
N LEU A 51 9.49 29.78 -31.68
CA LEU A 51 8.41 29.64 -32.65
C LEU A 51 7.80 31.02 -32.87
N ARG A 52 8.19 31.69 -33.96
CA ARG A 52 7.61 32.96 -34.42
C ARG A 52 6.20 32.72 -34.94
N TRP A 53 5.24 33.42 -34.35
CA TRP A 53 3.96 33.67 -34.95
C TRP A 53 4.02 35.01 -35.71
N GLY A 54 3.96 34.96 -37.03
CA GLY A 54 3.83 36.14 -37.85
C GLY A 54 2.37 36.59 -37.91
N VAL A 55 2.09 37.77 -37.40
CA VAL A 55 0.83 38.48 -37.63
C VAL A 55 1.04 39.29 -38.92
N HIS A 56 0.32 39.00 -39.96
CA HIS A 56 0.14 39.92 -41.09
C HIS A 56 -1.24 40.58 -40.98
N ASP A 57 -1.22 41.90 -40.79
CA ASP A 57 -2.35 42.78 -41.02
C ASP A 57 -2.71 42.76 -42.49
N ALA A 58 -3.95 42.52 -42.81
CA ALA A 58 -4.51 42.86 -44.10
C ALA A 58 -5.94 43.46 -43.89
N GLU A 59 -6.03 44.65 -44.40
CA GLU A 59 -7.16 45.55 -44.35
C GLU A 59 -8.48 45.00 -44.94
N ARG A 60 -9.54 45.51 -44.36
CA ARG A 60 -10.94 45.57 -44.75
C ARG A 60 -11.31 45.27 -46.21
N SER A 61 -12.24 44.38 -46.42
CA SER A 61 -13.35 44.56 -47.34
C SER A 61 -14.64 43.96 -46.76
N GLU A 62 -15.66 44.79 -46.70
CA GLU A 62 -17.04 44.45 -46.34
C GLU A 62 -17.65 43.50 -47.41
N GLY A 63 -18.46 42.57 -46.97
CA GLY A 63 -19.47 41.99 -47.82
C GLY A 63 -19.71 40.50 -47.63
N GLU A 64 -20.93 40.25 -47.13
CA GLU A 64 -21.71 39.02 -47.28
C GLU A 64 -21.56 37.88 -46.26
N ASN A 65 -22.57 37.83 -45.45
CA ASN A 65 -23.03 36.71 -44.65
C ASN A 65 -23.01 35.36 -45.40
N LEU A 66 -22.22 34.41 -44.93
CA LEU A 66 -22.47 33.01 -45.17
C LEU A 66 -22.53 32.28 -43.83
N ARG A 67 -23.76 32.15 -43.32
CA ARG A 67 -24.09 31.09 -42.37
C ARG A 67 -23.95 29.75 -43.10
N ARG A 68 -22.76 29.14 -43.03
CA ARG A 68 -22.62 27.72 -43.29
C ARG A 68 -22.61 27.01 -41.96
N GLY A 69 -23.79 26.51 -41.55
CA GLY A 69 -23.87 25.49 -40.53
C GLY A 69 -23.05 24.27 -40.93
N ASN A 70 -22.25 23.78 -40.04
CA ASN A 70 -21.58 22.48 -40.24
C ASN A 70 -22.65 21.38 -40.35
N GLN A 71 -22.97 20.97 -41.58
CA GLN A 71 -23.75 19.76 -41.82
C GLN A 71 -22.81 18.56 -41.75
N PHE A 72 -22.97 17.76 -40.73
CA PHE A 72 -22.41 16.41 -40.71
C PHE A 72 -23.27 15.53 -41.62
N GLY A 73 -22.70 15.07 -42.73
CA GLY A 73 -23.34 14.08 -43.57
C GLY A 73 -23.26 12.70 -42.94
N GLY A 74 -24.42 12.04 -42.80
CA GLY A 74 -24.65 10.62 -42.56
C GLY A 74 -23.92 9.97 -41.40
N ASP A 75 -24.66 9.54 -40.35
CA ASP A 75 -24.36 8.52 -39.34
C ASP A 75 -23.06 8.62 -38.50
N ALA A 76 -22.44 9.78 -38.34
CA ALA A 76 -21.34 9.97 -37.40
C ALA A 76 -21.86 10.47 -36.06
N GLN A 77 -21.88 9.62 -35.05
CA GLN A 77 -22.05 10.02 -33.66
C GLN A 77 -20.74 10.71 -33.18
N ALA A 78 -20.75 12.05 -33.17
CA ALA A 78 -19.64 12.82 -32.57
C ALA A 78 -19.65 12.68 -31.07
N ARG A 79 -18.61 12.03 -30.52
CA ARG A 79 -18.43 11.89 -29.06
C ARG A 79 -17.78 13.08 -28.38
N ASN A 80 -17.09 13.94 -29.13
CA ASN A 80 -16.50 15.18 -28.62
C ASN A 80 -16.73 16.32 -29.61
N VAL A 81 -17.35 17.40 -29.15
CA VAL A 81 -17.52 18.63 -29.95
C VAL A 81 -16.49 19.64 -29.44
N VAL A 82 -15.52 20.00 -30.26
CA VAL A 82 -14.61 21.11 -29.99
C VAL A 82 -15.14 22.35 -30.70
N GLN A 83 -15.56 23.35 -29.94
CA GLN A 83 -15.96 24.65 -30.47
C GLN A 83 -14.73 25.56 -30.54
N VAL A 84 -14.28 25.90 -31.73
CA VAL A 84 -13.17 26.83 -31.94
C VAL A 84 -13.76 28.19 -32.32
N ALA A 85 -13.53 29.19 -31.47
CA ALA A 85 -13.91 30.58 -31.76
C ALA A 85 -12.75 31.24 -32.52
N GLY A 86 -12.87 31.31 -33.84
CA GLY A 86 -11.88 31.96 -34.73
C GLY A 86 -11.72 31.25 -36.06
N ASN A 87 -11.02 31.88 -37.00
CA ASN A 87 -10.73 31.29 -38.32
C ASN A 87 -9.58 30.28 -38.20
N VAL A 88 -9.85 29.02 -38.52
CA VAL A 88 -8.82 27.96 -38.58
C VAL A 88 -8.36 27.80 -40.03
N PHE A 89 -7.08 28.06 -40.27
CA PHE A 89 -6.44 27.82 -41.53
C PHE A 89 -5.65 26.50 -41.45
N GLY A 90 -6.23 25.41 -41.91
CA GLY A 90 -5.63 24.09 -41.94
C GLY A 90 -6.56 22.97 -41.49
N ASP A 91 -6.15 21.72 -41.71
CA ASP A 91 -6.92 20.55 -41.29
C ASP A 91 -6.91 20.36 -39.79
N ILE A 92 -8.08 20.37 -39.13
CA ILE A 92 -8.20 19.97 -37.72
C ILE A 92 -8.20 18.44 -37.68
N ARG A 93 -7.09 17.84 -37.25
CA ARG A 93 -7.05 16.43 -36.89
C ARG A 93 -7.55 16.27 -35.49
N LEU A 94 -8.76 15.79 -35.34
CA LEU A 94 -9.25 15.29 -34.05
C LEU A 94 -8.50 13.98 -33.74
N VAL A 95 -7.53 14.05 -32.88
CA VAL A 95 -6.95 12.84 -32.26
C VAL A 95 -7.98 12.38 -31.23
N ASP A 96 -8.67 11.29 -31.52
CA ASP A 96 -9.55 10.65 -30.55
C ASP A 96 -8.67 10.01 -29.46
N ASN A 97 -8.30 10.80 -28.46
CA ASN A 97 -7.71 10.31 -27.24
C ASN A 97 -8.82 9.80 -26.29
N GLY A 98 -9.74 9.00 -26.81
CA GLY A 98 -10.61 8.19 -25.97
C GLY A 98 -9.74 7.40 -25.00
N PRO A 99 -10.22 7.09 -23.79
CA PRO A 99 -9.42 6.36 -22.81
C PRO A 99 -8.87 5.10 -23.50
N GLU A 100 -7.54 5.01 -23.60
CA GLU A 100 -6.87 3.86 -24.20
C GLU A 100 -7.42 2.60 -23.54
N THR A 101 -7.80 1.63 -24.38
CA THR A 101 -8.26 0.34 -23.88
C THR A 101 -7.10 -0.29 -23.07
N PRO A 102 -7.28 -0.57 -21.79
CA PRO A 102 -6.19 -1.06 -20.95
C PRO A 102 -5.62 -2.37 -21.51
N ARG A 103 -4.30 -2.47 -21.58
CA ARG A 103 -3.56 -3.65 -22.02
C ARG A 103 -2.40 -3.86 -21.05
N THR A 104 -2.73 -4.27 -19.81
CA THR A 104 -1.76 -4.31 -18.72
C THR A 104 -1.13 -5.68 -18.52
N THR A 105 -1.63 -6.71 -19.18
CA THR A 105 -1.02 -8.05 -19.12
C THR A 105 0.38 -8.03 -19.76
N PRO A 106 1.43 -8.43 -19.02
CA PRO A 106 2.79 -8.50 -19.54
C PRO A 106 2.88 -9.37 -20.78
N SER A 107 3.76 -9.01 -21.70
CA SER A 107 4.01 -9.82 -22.90
C SER A 107 4.45 -11.24 -22.52
N PRO A 108 3.97 -12.27 -23.21
CA PRO A 108 4.45 -13.62 -23.00
C PRO A 108 5.94 -13.71 -23.32
N THR A 109 6.65 -14.59 -22.60
CA THR A 109 8.07 -14.84 -22.83
C THR A 109 8.29 -15.42 -24.23
N SER A 110 9.36 -15.01 -24.92
CA SER A 110 9.81 -15.66 -26.14
C SER A 110 10.14 -17.13 -25.84
N GLY A 111 9.67 -18.04 -26.68
CA GLY A 111 9.92 -19.49 -26.51
C GLY A 111 8.80 -20.23 -25.77
N PHE A 112 7.58 -19.70 -25.79
CA PHE A 112 6.41 -20.44 -25.32
C PHE A 112 6.19 -21.66 -26.21
N VAL A 113 6.24 -22.84 -25.62
CA VAL A 113 6.10 -24.12 -26.31
C VAL A 113 5.08 -24.96 -25.58
N ASP A 114 4.28 -25.72 -26.35
CA ASP A 114 3.26 -26.61 -25.84
C ASP A 114 2.12 -25.90 -25.07
N ARG A 115 1.23 -26.64 -24.50
CA ARG A 115 -0.03 -26.19 -23.86
C ARG A 115 -1.18 -25.97 -24.85
N HIS A 116 -1.03 -26.44 -26.09
CA HIS A 116 -2.11 -26.32 -27.10
C HIS A 116 -3.40 -26.97 -26.58
N ASP A 117 -3.29 -28.09 -25.92
CA ASP A 117 -4.38 -28.83 -25.27
C ASP A 117 -5.03 -28.02 -24.14
N VAL A 118 -4.25 -27.42 -23.25
CA VAL A 118 -4.77 -26.56 -22.17
C VAL A 118 -5.40 -25.30 -22.74
N LEU A 119 -4.72 -24.65 -23.70
CA LEU A 119 -5.23 -23.42 -24.33
C LEU A 119 -6.48 -23.70 -25.18
N ALA A 120 -6.51 -24.80 -25.93
CA ALA A 120 -7.67 -25.22 -26.70
C ALA A 120 -8.83 -25.60 -25.77
N ALA A 121 -8.57 -26.29 -24.68
CA ALA A 121 -9.59 -26.63 -23.69
C ALA A 121 -10.18 -25.37 -23.02
N ILE A 122 -9.36 -24.36 -22.74
CA ILE A 122 -9.83 -23.06 -22.26
C ILE A 122 -10.74 -22.42 -23.32
N GLU A 123 -10.30 -22.38 -24.60
CA GLU A 123 -11.09 -21.78 -25.67
C GLU A 123 -12.43 -22.49 -25.89
N VAL A 124 -12.44 -23.82 -25.92
CA VAL A 124 -13.67 -24.61 -26.03
C VAL A 124 -14.62 -24.30 -24.85
N THR A 125 -14.08 -24.25 -23.64
CA THR A 125 -14.87 -23.98 -22.43
C THR A 125 -15.42 -22.57 -22.41
N VAL A 126 -14.62 -21.58 -22.79
CA VAL A 126 -15.02 -20.16 -22.82
C VAL A 126 -15.94 -19.85 -24.00
N ALA A 127 -15.88 -20.64 -25.07
CA ALA A 127 -16.75 -20.49 -26.24
C ALA A 127 -18.13 -21.16 -26.08
N ASP A 128 -18.35 -21.96 -25.03
CA ASP A 128 -19.65 -22.61 -24.80
C ASP A 128 -20.75 -21.57 -24.55
N PRO A 129 -21.72 -21.42 -25.46
CA PRO A 129 -22.76 -20.41 -25.33
C PRO A 129 -23.78 -20.75 -24.23
N SER A 130 -23.84 -22.00 -23.80
CA SER A 130 -24.86 -22.49 -22.85
C SER A 130 -24.49 -22.08 -21.42
N HIS A 131 -23.21 -22.17 -21.05
CA HIS A 131 -22.70 -21.88 -19.71
C HIS A 131 -21.26 -21.34 -19.77
N PRO A 132 -21.02 -20.15 -20.31
CA PRO A 132 -19.67 -19.62 -20.41
C PRO A 132 -19.13 -19.40 -18.99
N PRO A 133 -18.00 -20.01 -18.61
CA PRO A 133 -17.41 -19.77 -17.30
C PRO A 133 -16.92 -18.33 -17.21
N ARG A 134 -17.21 -17.67 -16.09
CA ARG A 134 -16.64 -16.33 -15.83
C ARG A 134 -15.24 -16.42 -15.24
N VAL A 135 -14.86 -17.57 -14.73
CA VAL A 135 -13.59 -17.81 -14.04
C VAL A 135 -12.98 -19.12 -14.55
N VAL A 136 -11.75 -18.99 -15.00
CA VAL A 136 -10.88 -20.13 -15.31
C VAL A 136 -9.66 -20.06 -14.40
N VAL A 137 -9.28 -21.19 -13.81
CA VAL A 137 -8.16 -21.30 -12.87
C VAL A 137 -7.14 -22.29 -13.41
N LEU A 138 -5.91 -21.83 -13.64
CA LEU A 138 -4.77 -22.68 -13.97
C LEU A 138 -4.08 -23.12 -12.68
N THR A 139 -4.08 -24.41 -12.42
CA THR A 139 -3.41 -25.05 -11.29
C THR A 139 -2.12 -25.75 -11.70
N GLY A 140 -1.32 -26.20 -10.77
CA GLY A 140 -0.10 -26.98 -11.02
C GLY A 140 1.10 -26.49 -10.20
N PRO A 141 2.22 -27.23 -10.21
CA PRO A 141 3.38 -26.94 -9.38
C PRO A 141 4.09 -25.62 -9.75
N PRO A 142 4.88 -25.05 -8.83
CA PRO A 142 5.73 -23.87 -9.13
C PRO A 142 6.68 -24.15 -10.31
N GLY A 143 6.88 -23.17 -11.18
CA GLY A 143 7.78 -23.28 -12.32
C GLY A 143 7.25 -24.06 -13.53
N VAL A 144 6.04 -24.61 -13.46
CA VAL A 144 5.42 -25.43 -14.53
C VAL A 144 4.93 -24.63 -15.76
N GLY A 145 4.93 -23.30 -15.67
CA GLY A 145 4.56 -22.45 -16.81
C GLY A 145 3.14 -21.91 -16.80
N LYS A 146 2.40 -21.96 -15.69
CA LYS A 146 1.03 -21.39 -15.54
C LYS A 146 0.94 -19.93 -15.99
N ARG A 147 1.86 -19.08 -15.50
CA ARG A 147 1.93 -17.66 -15.87
C ARG A 147 2.17 -17.47 -17.35
N ALA A 148 3.06 -18.28 -17.95
CA ALA A 148 3.35 -18.22 -19.37
C ALA A 148 2.10 -18.57 -20.20
N ALA A 149 1.36 -19.60 -19.80
CA ALA A 149 0.11 -20.01 -20.44
C ALA A 149 -0.97 -18.91 -20.34
N ALA A 150 -1.15 -18.31 -19.15
CA ALA A 150 -2.11 -17.24 -18.95
C ALA A 150 -1.80 -15.99 -19.80
N ARG A 151 -0.53 -15.58 -19.85
CA ARG A 151 -0.09 -14.43 -20.66
C ARG A 151 -0.19 -14.72 -22.17
N TRP A 152 0.11 -15.96 -22.56
CA TRP A 152 -0.05 -16.38 -23.94
C TRP A 152 -1.53 -16.37 -24.37
N TYR A 153 -2.40 -16.92 -23.54
CA TYR A 153 -3.84 -16.86 -23.76
C TYR A 153 -4.34 -15.42 -23.88
N ALA A 154 -3.93 -14.56 -22.97
CA ALA A 154 -4.31 -13.14 -22.99
C ALA A 154 -3.91 -12.45 -24.27
N ARG A 155 -2.75 -12.78 -24.83
CA ARG A 155 -2.29 -12.26 -26.12
C ARG A 155 -3.12 -12.79 -27.31
N GLN A 156 -3.41 -14.08 -27.33
CA GLN A 156 -4.20 -14.70 -28.42
C GLN A 156 -5.66 -14.23 -28.42
N ALA A 157 -6.24 -14.12 -27.23
CA ALA A 157 -7.66 -13.80 -27.06
C ALA A 157 -7.98 -12.29 -27.10
N ARG A 158 -7.03 -11.41 -27.48
CA ARG A 158 -7.18 -9.95 -27.43
C ARG A 158 -8.42 -9.43 -28.15
N GLU A 159 -8.74 -9.99 -29.29
CA GLU A 159 -9.88 -9.56 -30.12
C GLU A 159 -11.22 -9.90 -29.44
N ARG A 160 -11.25 -10.96 -28.62
CA ARG A 160 -12.41 -11.37 -27.84
C ARG A 160 -12.75 -10.39 -26.72
N PHE A 161 -11.78 -9.64 -26.22
CA PHE A 161 -11.94 -8.73 -25.11
C PHE A 161 -11.75 -7.26 -25.52
N PRO A 162 -12.77 -6.65 -26.18
CA PRO A 162 -12.68 -5.27 -26.66
C PRO A 162 -12.63 -4.24 -25.53
N GLY A 163 -12.99 -4.62 -24.31
CA GLY A 163 -12.83 -3.79 -23.10
C GLY A 163 -11.42 -3.77 -22.52
N GLY A 164 -10.51 -4.59 -23.08
CA GLY A 164 -9.11 -4.65 -22.67
C GLY A 164 -8.75 -5.85 -21.81
N ASP A 165 -7.51 -5.86 -21.35
CA ASP A 165 -7.02 -6.80 -20.37
C ASP A 165 -6.44 -6.09 -19.15
N LEU A 166 -6.80 -6.58 -17.95
CA LEU A 166 -6.33 -6.13 -16.66
C LEU A 166 -5.42 -7.19 -16.04
N TYR A 167 -4.34 -6.78 -15.41
CA TYR A 167 -3.37 -7.67 -14.83
C TYR A 167 -3.17 -7.40 -13.35
N VAL A 168 -3.20 -8.48 -12.55
CA VAL A 168 -2.93 -8.46 -11.12
C VAL A 168 -2.01 -9.63 -10.78
N ASP A 169 -0.85 -9.36 -10.19
CA ASP A 169 -0.03 -10.39 -9.55
C ASP A 169 -0.24 -10.31 -8.03
N CYS A 170 -0.82 -11.36 -7.46
CA CYS A 170 -1.16 -11.39 -6.03
C CYS A 170 0.06 -11.33 -5.11
N ASP A 171 1.24 -11.73 -5.59
CA ASP A 171 2.48 -11.63 -4.81
C ASP A 171 2.84 -10.17 -4.48
N HIS A 172 2.39 -9.20 -5.29
CA HIS A 172 2.59 -7.78 -5.04
C HIS A 172 1.70 -7.21 -3.92
N PHE A 173 0.59 -7.88 -3.64
CA PHE A 173 -0.41 -7.43 -2.66
C PHE A 173 -0.39 -8.27 -1.38
N GLY A 174 0.76 -8.78 -1.02
CA GLY A 174 1.17 -9.56 0.12
C GLY A 174 0.10 -10.03 1.10
N ALA A 175 0.21 -11.24 1.59
CA ALA A 175 -0.64 -11.71 2.67
C ALA A 175 -0.18 -11.08 3.99
N SER A 176 -0.77 -9.96 4.35
CA SER A 176 -0.76 -9.51 5.73
C SER A 176 -1.67 -10.44 6.52
N TYR A 177 -1.11 -11.21 7.42
CA TYR A 177 -1.87 -12.17 8.27
C TYR A 177 -2.60 -13.28 7.53
N GLY A 178 -2.00 -13.81 6.47
CA GLY A 178 -2.68 -14.86 5.73
C GLY A 178 -3.92 -14.36 4.98
N ARG A 179 -4.12 -13.05 4.84
CA ARG A 179 -5.19 -12.46 4.02
C ARG A 179 -4.61 -11.43 3.06
N ALA A 180 -4.86 -11.66 1.79
CA ALA A 180 -4.43 -10.77 0.73
C ALA A 180 -5.11 -9.38 0.81
N ASP A 181 -4.38 -8.33 0.38
CA ASP A 181 -4.96 -7.00 0.21
C ASP A 181 -5.83 -6.93 -1.06
N ILE A 182 -7.02 -7.50 -0.96
CA ILE A 182 -8.01 -7.49 -2.05
C ILE A 182 -8.38 -6.04 -2.43
N GLY A 183 -8.39 -5.15 -1.44
CA GLY A 183 -8.69 -3.73 -1.67
C GLY A 183 -7.65 -3.06 -2.57
N GLY A 184 -6.38 -3.33 -2.36
CA GLY A 184 -5.29 -2.86 -3.21
C GLY A 184 -5.33 -3.44 -4.61
N MET A 185 -5.63 -4.73 -4.75
CA MET A 185 -5.80 -5.39 -6.06
C MET A 185 -6.89 -4.72 -6.90
N ILE A 186 -8.06 -4.47 -6.29
CA ILE A 186 -9.16 -3.79 -6.98
C ILE A 186 -8.77 -2.36 -7.34
N ALA A 187 -8.06 -1.65 -6.46
CA ALA A 187 -7.60 -0.29 -6.71
C ALA A 187 -6.67 -0.24 -7.93
N ALA A 188 -5.73 -1.17 -8.05
CA ALA A 188 -4.85 -1.29 -9.22
C ALA A 188 -5.62 -1.52 -10.53
N CYS A 189 -6.64 -2.38 -10.50
CA CYS A 189 -7.53 -2.58 -11.65
C CYS A 189 -8.31 -1.30 -12.00
N LEU A 190 -8.80 -0.56 -11.00
CA LEU A 190 -9.54 0.70 -11.22
C LEU A 190 -8.63 1.77 -11.80
N SER A 191 -7.40 1.90 -11.32
CA SER A 191 -6.39 2.81 -11.87
C SER A 191 -6.10 2.48 -13.34
N SER A 192 -5.93 1.20 -13.68
CA SER A 192 -5.76 0.73 -15.08
C SER A 192 -6.97 1.05 -15.97
N LEU A 193 -8.18 1.13 -15.40
CA LEU A 193 -9.42 1.53 -16.08
C LEU A 193 -9.61 3.06 -16.11
N GLY A 194 -8.59 3.84 -15.76
CA GLY A 194 -8.60 5.30 -15.81
C GLY A 194 -9.32 5.98 -14.63
N VAL A 195 -9.51 5.27 -13.52
CA VAL A 195 -10.00 5.88 -12.27
C VAL A 195 -8.79 6.46 -11.54
N ALA A 196 -8.72 7.78 -11.43
CA ALA A 196 -7.65 8.42 -10.69
C ALA A 196 -7.70 8.03 -9.20
N ASP A 197 -6.54 7.91 -8.54
CA ASP A 197 -6.41 7.40 -7.17
C ASP A 197 -7.28 8.16 -6.16
N ALA A 198 -7.43 9.47 -6.37
CA ALA A 198 -8.30 10.31 -5.54
C ALA A 198 -9.79 9.89 -5.57
N PHE A 199 -10.22 9.16 -6.60
CA PHE A 199 -11.59 8.68 -6.79
C PHE A 199 -11.76 7.19 -6.55
N VAL A 200 -10.71 6.49 -6.13
CA VAL A 200 -10.82 5.09 -5.73
C VAL A 200 -11.53 5.02 -4.37
N PRO A 201 -12.69 4.32 -4.28
CA PRO A 201 -13.46 4.27 -3.04
C PRO A 201 -12.66 3.71 -1.85
N ALA A 202 -12.91 4.19 -0.65
CA ALA A 202 -12.19 3.77 0.55
C ALA A 202 -12.54 2.34 0.99
N SER A 203 -13.82 1.93 0.91
CA SER A 203 -14.25 0.62 1.38
C SER A 203 -14.10 -0.47 0.31
N LEU A 204 -13.78 -1.69 0.74
CA LEU A 204 -13.64 -2.85 -0.15
C LEU A 204 -14.92 -3.10 -0.98
N ALA A 205 -16.09 -3.01 -0.36
CA ALA A 205 -17.37 -3.22 -1.03
C ALA A 205 -17.62 -2.16 -2.14
N ALA A 206 -17.31 -0.90 -1.85
CA ALA A 206 -17.47 0.18 -2.82
C ALA A 206 -16.45 0.05 -3.97
N ARG A 207 -15.21 -0.36 -3.70
CA ARG A 207 -14.21 -0.68 -4.74
C ARG A 207 -14.70 -1.79 -5.65
N ALA A 208 -15.20 -2.89 -5.09
CA ALA A 208 -15.72 -4.03 -5.85
C ALA A 208 -16.94 -3.62 -6.71
N ASN A 209 -17.84 -2.78 -6.18
CA ASN A 209 -18.96 -2.24 -6.95
C ASN A 209 -18.49 -1.33 -8.10
N CYS A 210 -17.50 -0.47 -7.84
CA CYS A 210 -16.92 0.39 -8.85
C CYS A 210 -16.26 -0.43 -9.98
N LEU A 211 -15.49 -1.47 -9.66
CA LEU A 211 -14.91 -2.38 -10.64
C LEU A 211 -15.98 -3.07 -11.48
N ARG A 212 -17.05 -3.59 -10.85
CA ARG A 212 -18.18 -4.19 -11.56
C ARG A 212 -18.86 -3.20 -12.51
N ALA A 213 -19.08 -1.96 -12.06
CA ALA A 213 -19.67 -0.92 -12.90
C ALA A 213 -18.78 -0.54 -14.09
N ARG A 214 -17.47 -0.43 -13.89
CA ARG A 214 -16.51 -0.10 -14.95
C ARG A 214 -16.34 -1.23 -15.97
N THR A 215 -16.44 -2.48 -15.54
CA THR A 215 -16.34 -3.68 -16.41
C THR A 215 -17.69 -4.16 -16.96
N ALA A 216 -18.79 -3.43 -16.75
CA ALA A 216 -20.13 -3.89 -17.17
C ALA A 216 -20.46 -3.63 -18.64
N ARG A 217 -19.73 -2.76 -19.33
CA ARG A 217 -20.12 -2.27 -20.67
C ARG A 217 -19.51 -3.04 -21.83
N ARG A 218 -18.33 -3.62 -21.64
CA ARG A 218 -17.57 -4.33 -22.69
C ARG A 218 -16.89 -5.54 -22.07
N PRO A 219 -16.77 -6.66 -22.80
CA PRO A 219 -16.00 -7.81 -22.35
C PRO A 219 -14.55 -7.46 -22.02
N VAL A 220 -14.11 -7.85 -20.82
CA VAL A 220 -12.76 -7.60 -20.29
C VAL A 220 -12.15 -8.94 -19.89
N LEU A 221 -10.86 -9.10 -20.13
CA LEU A 221 -10.06 -10.18 -19.54
C LEU A 221 -9.38 -9.65 -18.27
N VAL A 222 -9.51 -10.39 -17.18
CA VAL A 222 -8.74 -10.13 -15.96
C VAL A 222 -7.78 -11.29 -15.74
N VAL A 223 -6.47 -11.03 -15.80
CA VAL A 223 -5.44 -12.03 -15.51
C VAL A 223 -4.97 -11.84 -14.07
N VAL A 224 -5.15 -12.87 -13.26
CA VAL A 224 -4.74 -12.88 -11.85
C VAL A 224 -3.67 -13.94 -11.66
N GLU A 225 -2.44 -13.50 -11.41
CA GLU A 225 -1.33 -14.43 -11.14
C GLU A 225 -1.16 -14.69 -9.64
N ASN A 226 -0.79 -15.92 -9.29
CA ASN A 226 -0.50 -16.37 -7.93
C ASN A 226 -1.63 -16.12 -6.92
N ALA A 227 -2.86 -16.39 -7.31
CA ALA A 227 -3.99 -16.33 -6.40
C ALA A 227 -3.79 -17.34 -5.24
N THR A 228 -3.93 -16.87 -4.00
CA THR A 228 -3.79 -17.67 -2.78
C THR A 228 -5.11 -17.96 -2.11
N GLU A 229 -6.15 -17.18 -2.38
CA GLU A 229 -7.48 -17.28 -1.77
C GLU A 229 -8.59 -17.09 -2.81
N ALA A 230 -9.68 -17.84 -2.65
CA ALA A 230 -10.87 -17.72 -3.50
C ALA A 230 -11.51 -16.31 -3.47
N ALA A 231 -11.35 -15.61 -2.35
CA ALA A 231 -11.85 -14.24 -2.18
C ALA A 231 -11.22 -13.24 -3.16
N GLN A 232 -9.92 -13.40 -3.49
CA GLN A 232 -9.22 -12.58 -4.48
C GLN A 232 -9.87 -12.70 -5.86
N VAL A 233 -10.09 -13.94 -6.29
CA VAL A 233 -10.68 -14.27 -7.59
C VAL A 233 -12.12 -13.74 -7.68
N ARG A 234 -12.94 -13.99 -6.66
CA ARG A 234 -14.34 -13.50 -6.61
C ARG A 234 -14.43 -11.98 -6.67
N ALA A 235 -13.52 -11.29 -5.96
CA ALA A 235 -13.54 -9.83 -5.88
C ALA A 235 -13.15 -9.15 -7.20
N LEU A 236 -12.31 -9.80 -8.00
CA LEU A 236 -11.79 -9.29 -9.27
C LEU A 236 -12.61 -9.76 -10.49
N THR A 237 -13.63 -10.62 -10.30
CA THR A 237 -14.44 -11.14 -11.40
C THR A 237 -15.20 -10.00 -12.10
N PRO A 238 -14.99 -9.79 -13.42
CA PRO A 238 -15.62 -8.73 -14.19
C PRO A 238 -17.12 -8.98 -14.42
N LYS A 239 -17.88 -7.92 -14.79
CA LYS A 239 -19.36 -7.98 -14.83
C LYS A 239 -19.93 -8.28 -16.22
N ALA A 240 -19.38 -7.72 -17.30
CA ALA A 240 -19.94 -7.88 -18.64
C ALA A 240 -20.00 -9.35 -19.08
N ASP A 241 -21.03 -9.72 -19.77
CA ASP A 241 -21.13 -11.03 -20.41
C ASP A 241 -20.03 -11.18 -21.46
N GLY A 242 -19.45 -12.37 -21.58
CA GLY A 242 -18.28 -12.63 -22.40
C GLY A 242 -16.95 -12.16 -21.80
N SER A 243 -16.94 -11.58 -20.59
CA SER A 243 -15.72 -11.34 -19.83
C SER A 243 -15.21 -12.63 -19.19
N LEU A 244 -13.89 -12.68 -18.97
CA LEU A 244 -13.21 -13.81 -18.34
C LEU A 244 -12.25 -13.32 -17.27
N LEU A 245 -12.22 -14.00 -16.14
CA LEU A 245 -11.11 -13.95 -15.19
C LEU A 245 -10.29 -15.23 -15.37
N LEU A 246 -9.00 -15.07 -15.69
CA LEU A 246 -8.04 -16.18 -15.81
C LEU A 246 -7.05 -16.08 -14.64
N ALA A 247 -7.20 -16.98 -13.67
CA ALA A 247 -6.34 -17.03 -12.50
C ALA A 247 -5.26 -18.11 -12.63
N THR A 248 -4.09 -17.86 -12.04
CA THR A 248 -3.07 -18.90 -11.81
C THR A 248 -2.86 -19.09 -10.32
N THR A 249 -2.75 -20.33 -9.88
CA THR A 249 -2.53 -20.66 -8.47
C THR A 249 -1.68 -21.92 -8.30
N HIS A 250 -1.07 -22.07 -7.16
CA HIS A 250 -0.50 -23.33 -6.64
C HIS A 250 -1.14 -23.71 -5.30
N HIS A 251 -2.18 -22.97 -4.88
CA HIS A 251 -2.99 -23.27 -3.72
C HIS A 251 -4.29 -23.99 -4.12
N ASP A 252 -4.88 -24.66 -3.16
CA ASP A 252 -6.20 -25.26 -3.35
C ASP A 252 -7.28 -24.18 -3.21
N LEU A 253 -7.96 -23.90 -4.32
CA LEU A 253 -9.08 -22.94 -4.39
C LEU A 253 -10.40 -23.65 -4.67
N THR A 254 -10.61 -24.84 -4.11
CA THR A 254 -11.81 -25.68 -4.30
C THR A 254 -13.13 -24.96 -4.01
N GLU A 255 -13.11 -23.94 -3.14
CA GLU A 255 -14.29 -23.08 -2.88
C GLU A 255 -14.85 -22.40 -4.14
N LEU A 256 -14.06 -22.25 -5.19
CA LEU A 256 -14.49 -21.63 -6.45
C LEU A 256 -15.35 -22.56 -7.31
N HIS A 257 -15.31 -23.89 -7.08
CA HIS A 257 -16.19 -24.82 -7.80
C HIS A 257 -17.67 -24.47 -7.60
N GLY A 258 -18.05 -24.11 -6.37
CA GLY A 258 -19.41 -23.66 -6.06
C GLY A 258 -19.83 -22.35 -6.75
N SER A 259 -18.86 -21.62 -7.34
CA SER A 259 -19.09 -20.38 -8.09
C SER A 259 -19.02 -20.58 -9.61
N GLY A 260 -18.98 -21.81 -10.11
CA GLY A 260 -18.90 -22.12 -11.54
C GLY A 260 -17.53 -21.89 -12.16
N ALA A 261 -16.46 -21.86 -11.38
CA ALA A 261 -15.09 -21.78 -11.90
C ALA A 261 -14.67 -23.13 -12.51
N VAL A 262 -13.97 -23.07 -13.64
CA VAL A 262 -13.39 -24.23 -14.31
C VAL A 262 -11.90 -24.28 -14.05
N PHE A 263 -11.40 -25.44 -13.68
CA PHE A 263 -9.98 -25.67 -13.35
C PHE A 263 -9.29 -26.46 -14.42
N PHE A 264 -8.10 -26.00 -14.80
CA PHE A 264 -7.20 -26.71 -15.70
C PHE A 264 -5.87 -26.95 -14.99
N ASP A 265 -5.44 -28.22 -14.94
CA ASP A 265 -4.15 -28.56 -14.36
C ASP A 265 -3.05 -28.47 -15.44
N VAL A 266 -2.10 -27.58 -15.18
CA VAL A 266 -0.90 -27.41 -16.01
C VAL A 266 0.18 -28.36 -15.52
N THR A 267 0.39 -29.43 -16.23
CA THR A 267 1.35 -30.46 -15.89
C THR A 267 2.75 -30.12 -16.38
N ARG A 268 3.75 -30.95 -16.05
CA ARG A 268 5.11 -30.81 -16.61
C ARG A 268 5.08 -31.05 -18.12
N LEU A 269 6.09 -30.51 -18.80
CA LEU A 269 6.32 -30.84 -20.20
C LEU A 269 6.79 -32.31 -20.32
N ASP A 270 6.33 -32.99 -21.34
CA ASP A 270 6.92 -34.26 -21.73
C ASP A 270 8.33 -34.05 -22.33
N GLU A 271 9.04 -35.13 -22.61
CA GLU A 271 10.41 -35.05 -23.13
C GLU A 271 10.46 -34.33 -24.50
N THR A 272 9.48 -34.58 -25.37
CA THR A 272 9.41 -33.99 -26.71
C THR A 272 9.24 -32.47 -26.61
N ASN A 273 8.25 -32.00 -25.84
CA ASN A 273 7.98 -30.59 -25.66
C ASN A 273 9.08 -29.89 -24.83
N SER A 274 9.71 -30.62 -23.91
CA SER A 274 10.90 -30.13 -23.17
C SER A 274 12.06 -29.85 -24.12
N LEU A 275 12.30 -30.74 -25.10
CA LEU A 275 13.33 -30.54 -26.11
C LEU A 275 13.01 -29.37 -27.05
N VAL A 276 11.74 -29.22 -27.45
CA VAL A 276 11.28 -28.07 -28.24
C VAL A 276 11.51 -26.77 -27.50
N LEU A 277 11.15 -26.71 -26.20
CA LEU A 277 11.39 -25.55 -25.35
C LEU A 277 12.89 -25.27 -25.22
N PHE A 278 13.69 -26.32 -24.97
CA PHE A 278 15.13 -26.20 -24.88
C PHE A 278 15.74 -25.64 -26.17
N ALA A 279 15.34 -26.16 -27.32
CA ALA A 279 15.76 -25.65 -28.63
C ALA A 279 15.39 -24.18 -28.85
N ALA A 280 14.13 -23.84 -28.56
CA ALA A 280 13.60 -22.48 -28.75
C ALA A 280 14.34 -21.44 -27.89
N VAL A 281 14.73 -21.79 -26.66
CA VAL A 281 15.41 -20.88 -25.74
C VAL A 281 16.92 -20.87 -25.95
N SER A 282 17.52 -22.03 -26.27
CA SER A 282 18.97 -22.11 -26.53
C SER A 282 19.39 -21.54 -27.88
N GLY A 283 18.46 -21.40 -28.84
CA GLY A 283 18.77 -21.01 -30.20
C GLY A 283 19.49 -22.11 -31.03
N MET A 284 19.55 -23.33 -30.51
CA MET A 284 20.21 -24.44 -31.17
C MET A 284 19.34 -25.01 -32.29
N SER A 285 19.99 -25.61 -33.30
CA SER A 285 19.26 -26.32 -34.34
C SER A 285 18.49 -27.52 -33.77
N GLU A 286 17.34 -27.83 -34.33
CA GLU A 286 16.46 -28.91 -33.86
C GLU A 286 17.18 -30.27 -33.86
N LYS A 287 18.12 -30.48 -34.76
CA LYS A 287 18.93 -31.69 -34.82
C LYS A 287 19.83 -31.89 -33.60
N VAL A 288 20.45 -30.80 -33.11
CA VAL A 288 21.31 -30.83 -31.92
C VAL A 288 20.45 -30.91 -30.64
N ALA A 289 19.32 -30.19 -30.61
CA ALA A 289 18.38 -30.24 -29.50
C ALA A 289 17.72 -31.63 -29.33
N ARG A 290 17.74 -32.49 -30.33
CA ARG A 290 17.29 -33.89 -30.26
C ARG A 290 18.41 -34.91 -29.99
N SER A 291 19.61 -34.47 -29.66
CA SER A 291 20.67 -35.34 -29.24
C SER A 291 20.38 -36.11 -27.95
N SER A 292 21.04 -37.22 -27.72
CA SER A 292 20.93 -38.00 -26.48
C SER A 292 21.31 -37.16 -25.26
N THR A 293 22.30 -36.29 -25.40
CA THR A 293 22.77 -35.36 -24.37
C THR A 293 21.71 -34.31 -24.03
N ALA A 294 21.07 -33.71 -25.04
CA ALA A 294 19.94 -32.78 -24.80
C ALA A 294 18.76 -33.50 -24.14
N GLY A 295 18.48 -34.75 -24.53
CA GLY A 295 17.50 -35.58 -23.86
C GLY A 295 17.81 -35.85 -22.39
N ALA A 296 19.08 -36.10 -22.06
CA ALA A 296 19.53 -36.26 -20.67
C ALA A 296 19.38 -34.94 -19.88
N LEU A 297 19.75 -33.80 -20.47
CA LEU A 297 19.57 -32.46 -19.84
C LEU A 297 18.13 -32.16 -19.53
N VAL A 298 17.17 -32.35 -20.45
CA VAL A 298 15.76 -32.05 -20.17
C VAL A 298 15.16 -33.02 -19.14
N ARG A 299 15.64 -34.30 -19.09
CA ARG A 299 15.30 -35.23 -18.00
C ARG A 299 15.81 -34.73 -16.66
N LEU A 300 17.05 -34.22 -16.61
CA LEU A 300 17.60 -33.60 -15.40
C LEU A 300 16.82 -32.37 -14.95
N CYS A 301 16.18 -31.63 -15.86
CA CYS A 301 15.24 -30.55 -15.58
C CYS A 301 13.85 -31.04 -15.12
N ALA A 302 13.61 -32.36 -15.09
CA ALA A 302 12.35 -33.00 -14.71
C ALA A 302 11.10 -32.48 -15.46
N GLY A 303 11.25 -32.04 -16.71
CA GLY A 303 10.17 -31.46 -17.49
C GLY A 303 9.64 -30.14 -16.94
N LEU A 304 10.38 -29.48 -16.04
CA LEU A 304 9.98 -28.20 -15.47
C LEU A 304 10.42 -27.07 -16.41
N PRO A 305 9.48 -26.34 -17.05
CA PRO A 305 9.83 -25.28 -18.01
C PRO A 305 10.84 -24.28 -17.48
N LEU A 306 10.73 -23.92 -16.19
CA LEU A 306 11.67 -23.00 -15.55
C LEU A 306 13.09 -23.56 -15.56
N ALA A 307 13.27 -24.81 -15.14
CA ALA A 307 14.59 -25.46 -15.14
C ALA A 307 15.14 -25.61 -16.57
N ILE A 308 14.26 -25.97 -17.52
CA ILE A 308 14.62 -26.08 -18.95
C ILE A 308 15.05 -24.72 -19.50
N CYS A 309 14.29 -23.66 -19.24
CA CYS A 309 14.63 -22.30 -19.68
C CYS A 309 15.97 -21.83 -19.13
N VAL A 310 16.29 -22.17 -17.86
CA VAL A 310 17.57 -21.82 -17.24
C VAL A 310 18.72 -22.60 -17.91
N ALA A 311 18.58 -23.91 -18.08
CA ALA A 311 19.58 -24.74 -18.74
C ALA A 311 19.84 -24.29 -20.20
N ALA A 312 18.75 -24.07 -20.96
CA ALA A 312 18.81 -23.59 -22.34
C ALA A 312 19.40 -22.18 -22.43
N GLY A 313 19.04 -21.29 -21.48
CA GLY A 313 19.60 -19.93 -21.41
C GLY A 313 21.12 -19.92 -21.20
N ARG A 314 21.66 -20.89 -20.46
CA ARG A 314 23.12 -21.07 -20.32
C ARG A 314 23.78 -21.40 -21.65
N VAL A 315 23.21 -22.35 -22.36
CA VAL A 315 23.70 -22.72 -23.69
C VAL A 315 23.69 -21.54 -24.65
N ALA A 316 22.59 -20.76 -24.66
CA ALA A 316 22.47 -19.57 -25.48
C ALA A 316 23.46 -18.46 -25.13
N SER A 317 23.79 -18.31 -23.84
CA SER A 317 24.66 -17.24 -23.35
C SER A 317 26.15 -17.57 -23.38
N THR A 318 26.53 -18.83 -23.70
CA THR A 318 27.91 -19.27 -23.68
C THR A 318 28.28 -19.87 -25.04
N PRO A 319 28.90 -19.09 -25.95
CA PRO A 319 29.35 -19.60 -27.22
C PRO A 319 30.33 -20.79 -27.05
N GLY A 320 30.06 -21.89 -27.74
CA GLY A 320 30.91 -23.07 -27.71
C GLY A 320 30.75 -23.98 -26.49
N MET A 321 29.68 -23.80 -25.67
CA MET A 321 29.38 -24.73 -24.58
C MET A 321 29.09 -26.11 -25.10
N ASP A 322 29.82 -27.13 -24.57
CA ASP A 322 29.49 -28.52 -24.82
C ASP A 322 28.27 -28.94 -23.97
N LEU A 323 27.28 -29.56 -24.59
CA LEU A 323 26.11 -30.11 -23.88
C LEU A 323 26.52 -31.25 -22.92
N GLY A 324 27.56 -32.00 -23.23
CA GLY A 324 28.09 -33.04 -22.36
C GLY A 324 28.69 -32.51 -21.07
N ASP A 325 29.37 -31.36 -21.13
CA ASP A 325 29.90 -30.69 -19.94
C ASP A 325 28.75 -30.20 -19.05
N LEU A 326 27.70 -29.63 -19.66
CA LEU A 326 26.50 -29.20 -18.92
C LEU A 326 25.74 -30.38 -18.32
N GLU A 327 25.63 -31.50 -19.03
CA GLU A 327 25.03 -32.75 -18.52
C GLU A 327 25.81 -33.27 -17.31
N ALA A 328 27.11 -33.35 -17.42
CA ALA A 328 27.99 -33.82 -16.34
C ALA A 328 27.89 -32.89 -15.09
N GLU A 329 27.80 -31.57 -15.32
CA GLU A 329 27.65 -30.58 -14.26
C GLU A 329 26.30 -30.68 -13.54
N LEU A 330 25.20 -30.88 -14.29
CA LEU A 330 23.87 -31.03 -13.71
C LEU A 330 23.66 -32.40 -13.06
N ALA A 331 24.42 -33.42 -13.44
CA ALA A 331 24.38 -34.73 -12.83
C ALA A 331 25.08 -34.78 -11.45
N ASP A 332 25.84 -33.73 -11.05
CA ASP A 332 26.51 -33.68 -9.75
C ASP A 332 25.50 -33.46 -8.61
N GLU A 333 25.23 -34.54 -7.90
CA GLU A 333 24.19 -34.59 -6.86
C GLU A 333 24.54 -33.86 -5.54
N ARG A 334 25.69 -33.20 -5.43
CA ARG A 334 26.23 -32.78 -4.13
C ARG A 334 25.51 -31.61 -3.46
N ARG A 335 24.55 -31.00 -4.09
CA ARG A 335 23.90 -29.76 -3.58
C ARG A 335 22.39 -29.84 -3.70
N ARG A 336 21.80 -30.39 -2.68
CA ARG A 336 20.36 -30.61 -2.61
C ARG A 336 19.63 -29.40 -2.04
N LEU A 337 18.65 -28.91 -2.74
CA LEU A 337 17.60 -28.10 -2.13
C LEU A 337 16.72 -29.02 -1.26
N ALA A 338 16.97 -29.00 0.04
CA ALA A 338 16.23 -29.83 0.98
C ALA A 338 14.74 -29.45 0.91
N GLY A 339 13.93 -30.42 0.47
CA GLY A 339 12.47 -30.26 0.40
C GLY A 339 11.90 -29.94 -0.98
N LEU A 340 12.71 -29.68 -1.98
CA LEU A 340 12.25 -29.49 -3.36
C LEU A 340 12.48 -30.71 -4.25
N SER A 341 12.54 -31.88 -3.65
CA SER A 341 12.60 -33.14 -4.36
C SER A 341 11.19 -33.46 -4.93
N LEU A 342 11.05 -33.37 -6.22
CA LEU A 342 9.96 -34.04 -6.94
C LEU A 342 10.33 -35.52 -7.05
N GLY A 343 9.69 -36.36 -6.26
CA GLY A 343 9.99 -37.79 -6.19
C GLY A 343 11.37 -38.14 -5.62
N GLY A 344 11.92 -37.32 -4.70
CA GLY A 344 13.17 -37.56 -4.02
C GLY A 344 14.45 -37.27 -4.84
N LYS A 345 14.33 -36.63 -6.00
CA LYS A 345 15.48 -36.28 -6.86
C LYS A 345 15.73 -34.77 -6.89
N PRO A 346 16.95 -34.29 -6.57
CA PRO A 346 17.31 -32.87 -6.35
C PRO A 346 17.68 -32.12 -7.64
N ILE A 347 16.84 -32.14 -8.65
CA ILE A 347 17.20 -31.79 -10.02
C ILE A 347 17.22 -30.26 -10.26
N VAL A 348 16.43 -29.50 -9.53
CA VAL A 348 16.30 -28.05 -9.77
C VAL A 348 17.49 -27.28 -9.19
N SER A 349 18.00 -27.70 -8.04
CA SER A 349 19.16 -27.08 -7.38
C SER A 349 20.44 -27.15 -8.24
N SER A 350 20.69 -28.26 -8.87
CA SER A 350 21.87 -28.42 -9.77
C SER A 350 21.78 -27.47 -10.97
N THR A 351 20.57 -27.25 -11.48
CA THR A 351 20.34 -26.31 -12.59
C THR A 351 20.61 -24.86 -12.17
N PHE A 352 20.16 -24.46 -10.99
CA PHE A 352 20.44 -23.12 -10.46
C PHE A 352 21.92 -22.93 -10.09
N SER A 353 22.55 -23.95 -9.50
CA SER A 353 23.98 -23.94 -9.19
C SER A 353 24.81 -23.70 -10.43
N ALA A 354 24.46 -24.36 -11.52
CA ALA A 354 25.17 -24.21 -12.76
C ALA A 354 25.04 -22.80 -13.39
N ALA A 355 23.89 -22.14 -13.23
CA ALA A 355 23.73 -20.73 -13.62
C ALA A 355 24.52 -19.78 -12.70
N TYR A 356 24.51 -20.06 -11.40
CA TYR A 356 25.20 -19.31 -10.36
C TYR A 356 26.72 -19.33 -10.52
N GLU A 357 27.32 -20.50 -10.74
CA GLU A 357 28.80 -20.70 -10.79
C GLU A 357 29.47 -19.99 -11.96
N ARG A 358 28.68 -19.60 -12.98
CA ARG A 358 29.18 -18.79 -14.13
C ARG A 358 29.16 -17.31 -13.92
N LEU A 359 28.51 -16.85 -12.85
CA LEU A 359 28.48 -15.43 -12.54
C LEU A 359 29.86 -14.94 -12.07
N PRO A 360 30.23 -13.69 -12.33
CA PRO A 360 31.39 -13.08 -11.71
C PRO A 360 31.28 -13.10 -10.17
N GLU A 361 32.41 -13.24 -9.49
CA GLU A 361 32.44 -13.37 -8.02
C GLU A 361 31.65 -12.25 -7.28
N PRO A 362 31.71 -10.98 -7.66
CA PRO A 362 30.90 -9.95 -6.99
C PRO A 362 29.39 -10.21 -7.10
N VAL A 363 28.93 -10.80 -8.22
CA VAL A 363 27.53 -11.15 -8.44
C VAL A 363 27.14 -12.40 -7.65
N GLN A 364 28.04 -13.39 -7.60
CA GLN A 364 27.87 -14.57 -6.75
C GLN A 364 27.79 -14.19 -5.28
N TYR A 365 28.66 -13.29 -4.83
CA TYR A 365 28.63 -12.79 -3.46
C TYR A 365 27.28 -12.10 -3.15
N LEU A 366 26.85 -11.19 -4.03
CA LEU A 366 25.55 -10.53 -3.84
C LEU A 366 24.40 -11.57 -3.80
N TYR A 367 24.40 -12.54 -4.70
CA TYR A 367 23.38 -13.60 -4.71
C TYR A 367 23.31 -14.36 -3.36
N ARG A 368 24.47 -14.70 -2.77
CA ARG A 368 24.54 -15.31 -1.44
C ARG A 368 23.98 -14.40 -0.36
N VAL A 369 24.33 -13.11 -0.40
CA VAL A 369 23.82 -12.10 0.54
C VAL A 369 22.30 -11.98 0.43
N LEU A 370 21.77 -11.93 -0.79
CA LEU A 370 20.33 -11.84 -1.03
C LEU A 370 19.58 -13.07 -0.51
N GLY A 371 20.22 -14.25 -0.44
CA GLY A 371 19.68 -15.45 0.16
C GLY A 371 19.44 -15.35 1.68
N LEU A 372 20.04 -14.37 2.35
CA LEU A 372 19.82 -14.07 3.78
C LEU A 372 18.68 -13.07 3.99
N LEU A 373 18.28 -12.35 2.94
CA LEU A 373 17.28 -11.30 3.07
C LEU A 373 15.87 -11.88 3.07
N PRO A 374 14.97 -11.34 3.90
CA PRO A 374 13.58 -11.75 3.92
C PRO A 374 12.81 -11.24 2.69
N GLY A 375 11.77 -11.99 2.32
CA GLY A 375 10.85 -11.63 1.26
C GLY A 375 11.36 -11.94 -0.15
N PRO A 376 10.46 -11.89 -1.13
CA PRO A 376 10.78 -12.23 -2.52
C PRO A 376 11.30 -11.05 -3.34
N ILE A 377 11.06 -9.80 -2.90
CA ILE A 377 11.37 -8.59 -3.66
C ILE A 377 12.51 -7.84 -2.99
N VAL A 378 13.52 -7.49 -3.77
CA VAL A 378 14.70 -6.77 -3.29
C VAL A 378 14.88 -5.50 -4.11
N SER A 379 15.10 -4.38 -3.42
CA SER A 379 15.51 -3.12 -4.06
C SER A 379 17.05 -3.07 -4.20
N ALA A 380 17.54 -2.29 -5.16
CA ALA A 380 18.98 -2.07 -5.29
C ALA A 380 19.57 -1.41 -4.04
N GLU A 381 18.78 -0.57 -3.35
CA GLU A 381 19.17 0.08 -2.10
C GLU A 381 19.33 -0.93 -0.95
N SER A 382 18.35 -1.82 -0.76
CA SER A 382 18.40 -2.86 0.26
C SER A 382 19.54 -3.86 0.01
N ALA A 383 19.75 -4.23 -1.25
CA ALA A 383 20.86 -5.09 -1.65
C ALA A 383 22.22 -4.44 -1.38
N ALA A 384 22.35 -3.14 -1.68
CA ALA A 384 23.57 -2.36 -1.43
C ALA A 384 23.90 -2.30 0.07
N ALA A 385 22.89 -2.00 0.89
CA ALA A 385 23.04 -1.95 2.35
C ALA A 385 23.49 -3.28 2.94
N ALA A 386 22.84 -4.39 2.55
CA ALA A 386 23.17 -5.72 3.04
C ALA A 386 24.58 -6.19 2.60
N ALA A 387 24.96 -5.91 1.35
CA ALA A 387 26.25 -6.32 0.81
C ALA A 387 27.40 -5.34 1.13
N THR A 388 27.10 -4.17 1.69
CA THR A 388 28.07 -3.09 1.97
C THR A 388 28.77 -2.61 0.69
N ILE A 389 28.00 -2.39 -0.38
CA ILE A 389 28.47 -1.87 -1.67
C ILE A 389 27.65 -0.64 -2.09
N SER A 390 28.10 0.06 -3.13
CA SER A 390 27.32 1.18 -3.65
C SER A 390 26.02 0.70 -4.32
N VAL A 391 24.96 1.55 -4.32
CA VAL A 391 23.68 1.25 -4.99
C VAL A 391 23.89 0.98 -6.47
N GLN A 392 24.82 1.68 -7.12
CA GLN A 392 25.15 1.45 -8.53
C GLN A 392 25.74 0.06 -8.76
N GLN A 393 26.67 -0.39 -7.90
CA GLN A 393 27.23 -1.74 -7.97
C GLN A 393 26.17 -2.82 -7.72
N ALA A 394 25.33 -2.61 -6.70
CA ALA A 394 24.21 -3.52 -6.41
C ALA A 394 23.27 -3.63 -7.62
N ARG A 395 22.94 -2.51 -8.26
CA ARG A 395 22.12 -2.49 -9.46
C ARG A 395 22.74 -3.27 -10.61
N GLN A 396 24.02 -3.05 -10.89
CA GLN A 396 24.74 -3.80 -11.93
C GLN A 396 24.74 -5.30 -11.66
N CYS A 397 24.95 -5.71 -10.41
CA CYS A 397 24.89 -7.13 -10.04
C CYS A 397 23.47 -7.70 -10.18
N LEU A 398 22.43 -6.95 -9.79
CA LEU A 398 21.04 -7.36 -9.94
C LEU A 398 20.63 -7.48 -11.41
N ASP A 399 21.10 -6.57 -12.26
CA ASP A 399 20.89 -6.66 -13.71
C ASP A 399 21.53 -7.92 -14.32
N LEU A 400 22.74 -8.29 -13.89
CA LEU A 400 23.40 -9.55 -14.28
C LEU A 400 22.64 -10.78 -13.78
N LEU A 401 22.13 -10.76 -12.54
CA LEU A 401 21.26 -11.81 -12.01
C LEU A 401 19.96 -11.95 -12.83
N ALA A 402 19.39 -10.83 -13.27
CA ALA A 402 18.20 -10.83 -14.13
C ALA A 402 18.51 -11.36 -15.53
N GLN A 403 19.65 -10.99 -16.14
CA GLN A 403 20.11 -11.53 -17.41
C GLN A 403 20.31 -13.05 -17.34
N SER A 404 20.82 -13.54 -16.21
CA SER A 404 21.03 -14.98 -15.96
C SER A 404 19.75 -15.72 -15.55
N ARG A 405 18.59 -15.05 -15.56
CA ARG A 405 17.29 -15.64 -15.16
C ARG A 405 17.21 -16.14 -13.72
N LEU A 406 18.13 -15.72 -12.87
CA LEU A 406 18.09 -16.00 -11.43
C LEU A 406 17.22 -15.01 -10.65
N MET A 407 16.93 -13.84 -11.24
CA MET A 407 15.93 -12.89 -10.78
C MET A 407 15.12 -12.37 -11.94
N THR A 408 13.97 -11.76 -11.65
CA THR A 408 13.17 -11.05 -12.65
C THR A 408 13.06 -9.58 -12.26
N PRO A 409 13.22 -8.63 -13.20
CA PRO A 409 12.89 -7.25 -12.94
C PRO A 409 11.41 -7.13 -12.55
N HIS A 410 11.14 -6.42 -11.46
CA HIS A 410 9.79 -6.25 -10.92
C HIS A 410 9.26 -4.84 -11.16
N SER A 411 10.12 -3.85 -10.91
CA SER A 411 9.88 -2.44 -11.24
C SER A 411 11.22 -1.77 -11.51
N ARG A 412 11.25 -0.45 -11.71
CA ARG A 412 12.45 0.29 -12.13
C ARG A 412 13.70 -0.04 -11.31
N ASP A 413 13.58 -0.21 -9.99
CA ASP A 413 14.72 -0.42 -9.09
C ASP A 413 14.54 -1.65 -8.18
N ARG A 414 13.61 -2.56 -8.53
CA ARG A 414 13.30 -3.75 -7.74
C ARG A 414 13.37 -5.00 -8.58
N PHE A 415 13.82 -6.06 -7.95
CA PHE A 415 14.00 -7.39 -8.53
C PHE A 415 13.32 -8.42 -7.66
N GLN A 416 12.78 -9.44 -8.29
CA GLN A 416 12.07 -10.51 -7.62
C GLN A 416 12.76 -11.84 -7.82
N PHE A 417 12.96 -12.56 -6.72
CA PHE A 417 13.31 -13.98 -6.79
C PHE A 417 12.08 -14.83 -7.13
N HIS A 418 12.29 -15.82 -8.00
CA HIS A 418 11.39 -16.96 -7.99
C HIS A 418 11.62 -17.77 -6.70
N GLU A 419 10.56 -18.30 -6.09
CA GLU A 419 10.60 -18.98 -4.81
C GLU A 419 11.72 -20.05 -4.73
N LEU A 420 11.83 -20.90 -5.76
CA LEU A 420 12.83 -21.94 -5.83
C LEU A 420 14.27 -21.38 -5.90
N ILE A 421 14.45 -20.29 -6.61
CA ILE A 421 15.75 -19.64 -6.75
C ILE A 421 16.13 -18.93 -5.44
N ARG A 422 15.16 -18.36 -4.71
CA ARG A 422 15.39 -17.79 -3.39
C ARG A 422 15.88 -18.85 -2.40
N LEU A 423 15.26 -20.02 -2.42
CA LEU A 423 15.70 -21.15 -1.57
C LEU A 423 17.10 -21.60 -1.93
N HIS A 424 17.45 -21.67 -3.22
CA HIS A 424 18.82 -21.93 -3.65
C HIS A 424 19.79 -20.84 -3.17
N ALA A 425 19.39 -19.56 -3.25
CA ALA A 425 20.20 -18.47 -2.74
C ALA A 425 20.43 -18.60 -1.22
N ALA A 426 19.39 -18.98 -0.46
CA ALA A 426 19.48 -19.23 0.97
C ALA A 426 20.39 -20.43 1.32
N GLU A 427 20.37 -21.49 0.51
CA GLU A 427 21.32 -22.62 0.64
C GLU A 427 22.75 -22.15 0.37
N ARG A 428 22.97 -21.41 -0.70
CA ARG A 428 24.29 -20.84 -1.04
C ARG A 428 24.79 -19.82 0.00
N ALA A 429 23.88 -19.14 0.67
CA ALA A 429 24.22 -18.21 1.75
C ALA A 429 24.92 -18.87 2.92
N GLN A 430 24.77 -20.21 3.10
CA GLN A 430 25.49 -20.96 4.14
C GLN A 430 27.01 -21.05 3.86
N GLU A 431 27.44 -20.73 2.64
CA GLU A 431 28.88 -20.63 2.29
C GLU A 431 29.55 -19.40 2.90
N ILE A 432 28.73 -18.40 3.29
CA ILE A 432 29.22 -17.20 4.00
C ILE A 432 29.52 -17.62 5.46
N PRO A 433 30.68 -17.27 6.02
CA PRO A 433 30.98 -17.52 7.42
C PRO A 433 29.89 -16.96 8.36
N GLN A 434 29.61 -17.67 9.45
CA GLN A 434 28.51 -17.35 10.35
C GLN A 434 28.59 -15.93 10.88
N GLU A 435 29.76 -15.48 11.36
CA GLU A 435 29.97 -14.11 11.84
C GLU A 435 29.59 -13.05 10.78
N ARG A 436 29.93 -13.33 9.53
CA ARG A 436 29.61 -12.45 8.42
C ARG A 436 28.12 -12.46 8.09
N ARG A 437 27.43 -13.61 8.19
CA ARG A 437 25.96 -13.70 8.03
C ARG A 437 25.24 -12.88 9.10
N GLU A 438 25.70 -12.99 10.35
CA GLU A 438 25.17 -12.20 11.45
C GLU A 438 25.35 -10.70 11.21
N ALA A 439 26.55 -10.28 10.79
CA ALA A 439 26.83 -8.89 10.44
C ALA A 439 25.95 -8.38 9.28
N ILE A 440 25.75 -9.20 8.23
CA ILE A 440 24.86 -8.87 7.10
C ILE A 440 23.42 -8.69 7.58
N SER A 441 22.92 -9.62 8.39
CA SER A 441 21.57 -9.55 8.95
C SER A 441 21.38 -8.29 9.81
N GLN A 442 22.36 -7.97 10.63
CA GLN A 442 22.35 -6.76 11.45
C GLN A 442 22.33 -5.49 10.58
N GLN A 443 23.24 -5.38 9.61
CA GLN A 443 23.32 -4.24 8.69
C GLN A 443 22.02 -4.03 7.91
N PHE A 444 21.43 -5.12 7.43
CA PHE A 444 20.16 -5.08 6.73
C PHE A 444 19.00 -4.62 7.62
N VAL A 445 18.90 -5.16 8.84
CA VAL A 445 17.88 -4.77 9.82
C VAL A 445 18.04 -3.31 10.23
N ASP A 446 19.28 -2.84 10.48
CA ASP A 446 19.57 -1.44 10.79
C ASP A 446 19.19 -0.50 9.63
N HIS A 447 19.49 -0.90 8.40
CA HIS A 447 19.05 -0.17 7.20
C HIS A 447 17.52 -0.08 7.13
N CYS A 448 16.81 -1.19 7.29
CA CYS A 448 15.35 -1.20 7.29
C CYS A 448 14.77 -0.31 8.40
N LEU A 449 15.31 -0.38 9.62
CA LEU A 449 14.88 0.48 10.73
C LEU A 449 15.08 1.96 10.40
N SER A 450 16.23 2.32 9.84
CA SER A 450 16.53 3.68 9.40
C SER A 450 15.52 4.18 8.37
N ARG A 451 15.31 3.40 7.30
CA ARG A 451 14.39 3.78 6.21
C ARG A 451 12.93 3.86 6.67
N VAL A 452 12.48 2.91 7.50
CA VAL A 452 11.13 2.93 8.08
C VAL A 452 10.97 4.15 9.00
N ALA A 453 11.97 4.46 9.84
CA ALA A 453 11.93 5.62 10.72
C ALA A 453 11.83 6.93 9.94
N GLN A 454 12.62 7.10 8.86
CA GLN A 454 12.55 8.24 7.96
C GLN A 454 11.20 8.37 7.28
N ALA A 455 10.68 7.26 6.73
CA ALA A 455 9.40 7.25 6.05
C ALA A 455 8.26 7.63 7.02
N VAL A 456 8.25 7.04 8.21
CA VAL A 456 7.24 7.36 9.24
C VAL A 456 7.37 8.80 9.73
N HIS A 457 8.58 9.33 9.85
CA HIS A 457 8.80 10.74 10.18
C HIS A 457 8.25 11.67 9.10
N ALA A 458 8.49 11.38 7.82
CA ALA A 458 7.92 12.14 6.69
C ALA A 458 6.38 12.10 6.64
N ILE A 459 5.77 11.02 7.13
CA ILE A 459 4.30 10.84 7.17
C ILE A 459 3.66 11.54 8.36
N MET A 460 4.27 11.40 9.55
CA MET A 460 3.63 11.73 10.83
C MET A 460 4.30 12.91 11.56
N GLY A 461 5.48 13.36 11.11
CA GLY A 461 6.32 14.30 11.85
C GLY A 461 6.95 13.67 13.10
N GLU A 462 7.37 14.51 14.03
CA GLU A 462 7.92 14.07 15.32
C GLU A 462 6.84 13.35 16.14
N ARG A 463 7.22 12.21 16.70
CA ARG A 463 6.36 11.39 17.56
C ARG A 463 7.13 10.97 18.81
N THR A 464 6.40 10.81 19.91
CA THR A 464 6.94 10.17 21.10
C THR A 464 7.10 8.68 20.83
N LEU A 465 8.34 8.21 20.77
CA LEU A 465 8.73 6.82 20.62
C LEU A 465 9.54 6.40 21.85
N ILE A 466 9.47 5.12 22.22
CA ILE A 466 10.41 4.50 23.16
C ILE A 466 11.72 4.18 22.42
N ALA A 467 11.63 3.81 21.15
CA ALA A 467 12.76 3.57 20.28
C ALA A 467 13.56 4.87 20.03
N ASP A 468 14.84 4.87 20.41
CA ASP A 468 15.74 5.95 19.99
C ASP A 468 16.26 5.70 18.58
N VAL A 469 15.50 6.21 17.61
CA VAL A 469 15.80 6.04 16.19
C VAL A 469 16.40 7.29 15.54
N ARG A 470 16.71 8.34 16.31
CA ARG A 470 17.20 9.61 15.77
C ARG A 470 18.50 9.45 15.02
N GLN A 471 19.50 8.83 15.64
CA GLN A 471 20.81 8.60 15.01
C GLN A 471 20.70 7.74 13.75
N VAL A 472 19.86 6.72 13.78
CA VAL A 472 19.64 5.81 12.65
C VAL A 472 18.85 6.49 11.54
N ARG A 473 17.86 7.31 11.89
CA ARG A 473 17.02 8.09 10.97
C ARG A 473 17.84 9.12 10.18
N ASP A 474 18.72 9.84 10.87
CA ASP A 474 19.41 11.01 10.31
C ASP A 474 20.64 10.64 9.44
N GLN A 475 20.94 9.35 9.28
CA GLN A 475 22.07 8.87 8.48
C GLN A 475 21.84 8.82 6.97
N THR A 476 20.60 8.96 6.50
CA THR A 476 20.23 8.84 5.09
C THR A 476 19.38 10.02 4.64
N GLU A 477 19.32 10.27 3.31
CA GLU A 477 18.50 11.34 2.77
C GLU A 477 17.01 11.14 3.08
N PRO A 478 16.30 12.19 3.48
CA PRO A 478 14.87 12.12 3.77
C PRO A 478 14.06 11.87 2.50
N PHE A 479 12.88 11.28 2.68
CA PHE A 479 11.90 11.18 1.59
C PHE A 479 11.46 12.57 1.12
N GLY A 480 11.21 12.71 -0.19
CA GLY A 480 10.75 13.96 -0.80
C GLY A 480 9.35 14.41 -0.39
N GLY A 481 8.75 13.78 0.63
CA GLY A 481 7.47 14.12 1.23
C GLY A 481 6.64 12.90 1.63
N ARG A 482 5.46 13.18 2.16
CA ARG A 482 4.52 12.17 2.70
C ARG A 482 4.16 11.07 1.68
N ASP A 483 3.81 11.47 0.45
CA ASP A 483 3.29 10.52 -0.55
C ASP A 483 4.38 9.57 -1.05
N SER A 484 5.61 10.07 -1.22
CA SER A 484 6.76 9.23 -1.58
C SER A 484 7.15 8.26 -0.47
N ALA A 485 7.01 8.68 0.80
CA ALA A 485 7.25 7.82 1.95
C ALA A 485 6.19 6.70 2.07
N LEU A 486 4.92 7.01 1.85
CA LEU A 486 3.84 6.02 1.81
C LEU A 486 4.03 5.03 0.67
N ALA A 487 4.31 5.51 -0.54
CA ALA A 487 4.54 4.65 -1.71
C ALA A 487 5.73 3.70 -1.49
N TRP A 488 6.78 4.16 -0.80
CA TRP A 488 7.92 3.30 -0.45
C TRP A 488 7.52 2.22 0.57
N LEU A 489 6.78 2.58 1.63
CA LEU A 489 6.30 1.61 2.63
C LEU A 489 5.33 0.58 2.03
N ASP A 490 4.44 1.01 1.13
CA ASP A 490 3.54 0.11 0.42
C ASP A 490 4.31 -0.88 -0.46
N ALA A 491 5.37 -0.42 -1.12
CA ALA A 491 6.23 -1.26 -1.92
C ALA A 491 7.09 -2.22 -1.09
N GLU A 492 7.49 -1.84 0.14
CA GLU A 492 8.24 -2.72 1.07
C GLU A 492 7.33 -3.60 1.94
N ARG A 493 6.04 -3.30 2.02
CA ARG A 493 5.08 -3.98 2.90
C ARG A 493 5.19 -5.52 2.85
N PRO A 494 5.32 -6.17 1.67
CA PRO A 494 5.45 -7.63 1.61
C PRO A 494 6.62 -8.20 2.39
N ASN A 495 7.65 -7.38 2.62
CA ASN A 495 8.87 -7.77 3.31
C ASN A 495 8.88 -7.37 4.80
N LEU A 496 8.15 -6.30 5.19
CA LEU A 496 8.32 -5.65 6.51
C LEU A 496 8.10 -6.58 7.70
N THR A 497 7.09 -7.46 7.64
CA THR A 497 6.83 -8.44 8.71
C THR A 497 7.98 -9.44 8.82
N ASP A 498 8.51 -9.88 7.68
CA ASP A 498 9.62 -10.84 7.66
C ASP A 498 10.95 -10.19 8.07
N VAL A 499 11.13 -8.88 7.89
CA VAL A 499 12.26 -8.13 8.47
C VAL A 499 12.24 -8.21 9.99
N VAL A 500 11.06 -8.00 10.62
CA VAL A 500 10.91 -8.11 12.08
C VAL A 500 11.21 -9.55 12.56
N ARG A 501 10.74 -10.57 11.83
CA ARG A 501 11.07 -11.98 12.13
C ARG A 501 12.57 -12.27 11.99
N THR A 502 13.18 -11.74 10.94
CA THR A 502 14.62 -11.89 10.69
C THR A 502 15.44 -11.26 11.81
N ALA A 503 15.03 -10.09 12.30
CA ALA A 503 15.68 -9.46 13.46
C ALA A 503 15.66 -10.40 14.68
N VAL A 504 14.51 -11.00 14.98
CA VAL A 504 14.39 -11.98 16.09
C VAL A 504 15.24 -13.22 15.84
N ALA A 505 15.21 -13.78 14.64
CA ALA A 505 15.99 -14.97 14.29
C ALA A 505 17.49 -14.74 14.37
N ALA A 506 17.95 -13.51 14.14
CA ALA A 506 19.33 -13.07 14.29
C ALA A 506 19.71 -12.68 15.72
N GLY A 507 18.81 -12.83 16.71
CA GLY A 507 19.06 -12.41 18.09
C GLY A 507 19.04 -10.88 18.30
N LEU A 508 18.56 -10.10 17.33
CA LEU A 508 18.50 -8.64 17.35
C LEU A 508 17.16 -8.17 17.96
N ASP A 509 16.83 -8.68 19.15
CA ASP A 509 15.54 -8.40 19.80
C ASP A 509 15.28 -6.90 20.01
N GLU A 510 16.34 -6.15 20.31
CA GLU A 510 16.27 -4.69 20.45
C GLU A 510 15.74 -4.04 19.15
N ARG A 511 16.27 -4.44 18.00
CA ARG A 511 15.85 -3.94 16.68
C ARG A 511 14.46 -4.42 16.30
N ALA A 512 14.08 -5.61 16.69
CA ALA A 512 12.78 -6.19 16.40
C ALA A 512 11.64 -5.37 17.03
N TRP A 513 11.74 -5.03 18.34
CA TRP A 513 10.72 -4.22 18.98
C TRP A 513 10.75 -2.76 18.51
N GLN A 514 11.94 -2.20 18.20
CA GLN A 514 12.06 -0.85 17.65
C GLN A 514 11.36 -0.76 16.28
N LEU A 515 11.59 -1.72 15.38
CA LEU A 515 10.89 -1.80 14.09
C LEU A 515 9.38 -1.91 14.27
N ALA A 516 8.92 -2.78 15.18
CA ALA A 516 7.50 -2.96 15.45
C ALA A 516 6.83 -1.67 15.95
N GLU A 517 7.50 -0.91 16.81
CA GLU A 517 6.98 0.38 17.29
C GLU A 517 6.91 1.42 16.16
N VAL A 518 7.99 1.57 15.39
CA VAL A 518 8.07 2.58 14.33
C VAL A 518 7.05 2.29 13.24
N LEU A 519 6.89 1.01 12.82
CA LEU A 519 5.91 0.58 11.82
C LEU A 519 4.47 0.93 12.18
N THR A 520 4.16 1.13 13.46
CA THR A 520 2.83 1.58 13.90
C THR A 520 2.42 2.90 13.22
N GLY A 521 3.37 3.79 12.92
CA GLY A 521 3.09 5.02 12.18
C GLY A 521 2.55 4.79 10.77
N TYR A 522 3.03 3.78 10.09
CA TYR A 522 2.50 3.34 8.81
C TYR A 522 1.11 2.73 8.93
N TYR A 523 0.92 1.79 9.86
CA TYR A 523 -0.36 1.10 10.05
C TYR A 523 -1.49 2.03 10.50
N LEU A 524 -1.19 3.10 11.22
CA LEU A 524 -2.17 4.14 11.56
C LEU A 524 -2.71 4.88 10.34
N ASN A 525 -1.94 4.95 9.25
CA ASN A 525 -2.34 5.59 8.00
C ASN A 525 -3.04 4.65 7.03
N HIS A 526 -2.52 3.42 6.86
CA HIS A 526 -3.03 2.45 5.87
C HIS A 526 -3.81 1.28 6.48
N ARG A 527 -3.98 1.24 7.81
CA ARG A 527 -4.84 0.29 8.56
C ARG A 527 -4.65 -1.18 8.16
N HIS A 528 -3.41 -1.58 7.88
CA HIS A 528 -3.06 -2.99 7.67
C HIS A 528 -3.07 -3.71 9.03
N LEU A 529 -4.28 -3.90 9.58
CA LEU A 529 -4.47 -4.37 10.97
C LEU A 529 -3.78 -5.70 11.21
N GLY A 530 -3.81 -6.56 10.20
CA GLY A 530 -3.19 -7.85 10.30
C GLY A 530 -1.67 -7.73 10.48
N ASP A 531 -0.93 -7.00 9.64
CA ASP A 531 0.51 -6.78 9.77
C ASP A 531 0.84 -6.09 11.08
N TRP A 532 0.02 -5.11 11.49
CA TRP A 532 0.18 -4.40 12.74
C TRP A 532 0.18 -5.35 13.95
N ILE A 533 -0.81 -6.21 14.05
CA ILE A 533 -0.90 -7.19 15.15
C ILE A 533 0.31 -8.13 15.15
N THR A 534 0.73 -8.70 13.95
CA THR A 534 1.88 -9.62 13.91
C THR A 534 3.16 -8.94 14.33
N THR A 535 3.48 -7.82 13.70
CA THR A 535 4.71 -7.11 14.02
C THR A 535 4.74 -6.69 15.48
N SER A 536 3.60 -6.21 16.03
CA SER A 536 3.50 -5.87 17.45
C SER A 536 3.64 -7.09 18.36
N THR A 537 3.03 -8.24 18.02
CA THR A 537 3.16 -9.46 18.83
C THR A 537 4.60 -9.95 18.87
N ILE A 538 5.30 -9.94 17.73
CA ILE A 538 6.72 -10.29 17.66
C ILE A 538 7.55 -9.28 18.48
N GLY A 539 7.26 -7.98 18.32
CA GLY A 539 7.95 -6.92 19.05
C GLY A 539 7.73 -6.97 20.56
N ILE A 540 6.51 -7.30 21.03
CA ILE A 540 6.20 -7.51 22.47
C ILE A 540 7.08 -8.63 23.04
N GLU A 541 7.17 -9.75 22.34
CA GLU A 541 7.98 -10.87 22.79
C GLU A 541 9.48 -10.52 22.77
N ALA A 542 9.94 -9.77 21.79
CA ALA A 542 11.31 -9.26 21.73
C ALA A 542 11.60 -8.26 22.88
N ALA A 543 10.69 -7.33 23.16
CA ALA A 543 10.81 -6.40 24.27
C ALA A 543 10.87 -7.13 25.63
N ARG A 544 10.09 -8.22 25.77
CA ARG A 544 10.11 -9.07 26.96
C ARG A 544 11.46 -9.77 27.12
N ARG A 545 12.05 -10.33 26.05
CA ARG A 545 13.36 -10.97 26.10
C ARG A 545 14.49 -10.00 26.45
N THR A 546 14.38 -8.75 26.04
CA THR A 546 15.35 -7.68 26.42
C THR A 546 15.07 -7.08 27.80
N GLY A 547 13.97 -7.47 28.48
CA GLY A 547 13.57 -6.89 29.75
C GLY A 547 13.11 -5.43 29.67
N ASN A 548 12.74 -4.95 28.47
CA ASN A 548 12.32 -3.57 28.26
C ASN A 548 10.80 -3.40 28.48
N GLU A 549 10.40 -3.28 29.75
CA GLU A 549 8.98 -3.11 30.13
C GLU A 549 8.33 -1.88 29.48
N ARG A 550 9.09 -0.81 29.22
CA ARG A 550 8.57 0.40 28.56
C ARG A 550 8.18 0.11 27.11
N ALA A 551 9.03 -0.60 26.37
CA ALA A 551 8.76 -1.00 24.99
C ALA A 551 7.59 -2.01 24.93
N GLU A 552 7.57 -2.98 25.87
CA GLU A 552 6.46 -3.93 25.97
C GLU A 552 5.13 -3.20 26.24
N ALA A 553 5.09 -2.29 27.21
CA ALA A 553 3.90 -1.50 27.51
C ALA A 553 3.42 -0.69 26.28
N ARG A 554 4.35 -0.06 25.59
CA ARG A 554 4.06 0.75 24.40
C ARG A 554 3.44 -0.08 23.28
N LEU A 555 4.04 -1.22 22.96
CA LEU A 555 3.55 -2.10 21.89
C LEU A 555 2.18 -2.71 22.24
N ARG A 556 1.96 -3.13 23.50
CA ARG A 556 0.67 -3.63 23.97
C ARG A 556 -0.42 -2.57 23.88
N MET A 557 -0.13 -1.35 24.29
CA MET A 557 -1.02 -0.22 24.14
C MET A 557 -1.42 0.01 22.68
N LEU A 558 -0.45 -0.03 21.78
CA LEU A 558 -0.69 0.22 20.34
C LEU A 558 -1.46 -0.94 19.68
N VAL A 559 -1.13 -2.19 20.02
CA VAL A 559 -1.82 -3.36 19.47
C VAL A 559 -3.25 -3.51 19.98
N SER A 560 -3.54 -3.06 21.21
CA SER A 560 -4.91 -3.04 21.75
C SER A 560 -5.86 -2.27 20.85
N ARG A 561 -5.39 -1.19 20.23
CA ARG A 561 -6.16 -0.45 19.23
C ARG A 561 -6.40 -1.27 17.95
N ALA A 562 -5.40 -2.00 17.47
CA ALA A 562 -5.57 -2.82 16.28
C ALA A 562 -6.59 -3.94 16.51
N TYR A 563 -6.59 -4.57 17.69
CA TYR A 563 -7.61 -5.54 18.07
C TYR A 563 -9.01 -4.91 18.17
N ALA A 564 -9.12 -3.74 18.78
CA ALA A 564 -10.39 -3.00 18.85
C ALA A 564 -10.91 -2.63 17.44
N ASP A 565 -10.02 -2.20 16.53
CA ASP A 565 -10.34 -1.90 15.12
C ASP A 565 -10.77 -3.16 14.34
N GLN A 566 -10.41 -4.38 14.80
CA GLN A 566 -10.88 -5.67 14.28
C GLN A 566 -12.15 -6.20 14.97
N ASN A 567 -12.67 -5.49 15.98
CA ASN A 567 -13.73 -5.92 16.88
C ASN A 567 -13.37 -7.13 17.78
N ASP A 568 -12.09 -7.41 17.98
CA ASP A 568 -11.59 -8.38 18.96
C ASP A 568 -11.44 -7.70 20.34
N TRP A 569 -12.55 -7.51 20.99
CA TRP A 569 -12.65 -6.71 22.22
C TRP A 569 -11.99 -7.39 23.42
N ASP A 570 -12.00 -8.72 23.46
CA ASP A 570 -11.39 -9.46 24.57
C ASP A 570 -9.87 -9.29 24.57
N ARG A 571 -9.23 -9.41 23.39
CA ARG A 571 -7.80 -9.16 23.28
C ARG A 571 -7.45 -7.69 23.48
N ALA A 572 -8.25 -6.78 22.95
CA ALA A 572 -8.05 -5.34 23.17
C ALA A 572 -8.05 -4.99 24.67
N ASP A 573 -8.98 -5.57 25.42
CA ASP A 573 -9.08 -5.41 26.87
C ASP A 573 -7.83 -5.95 27.58
N ALA A 574 -7.46 -7.20 27.30
CA ALA A 574 -6.32 -7.85 27.91
C ALA A 574 -5.01 -7.06 27.68
N GLU A 575 -4.76 -6.66 26.43
CA GLU A 575 -3.56 -5.91 26.08
C GLU A 575 -3.53 -4.51 26.70
N SER A 576 -4.68 -3.82 26.74
CA SER A 576 -4.75 -2.47 27.34
C SER A 576 -4.55 -2.50 28.87
N ARG A 577 -5.03 -3.55 29.58
CA ARG A 577 -4.78 -3.74 31.01
C ARG A 577 -3.30 -3.99 31.28
N GLN A 578 -2.70 -4.94 30.56
CA GLN A 578 -1.28 -5.24 30.72
C GLN A 578 -0.39 -4.05 30.40
N ALA A 579 -0.76 -3.23 29.40
CA ALA A 579 -0.04 -2.02 29.07
C ALA A 579 -0.02 -1.02 30.24
N VAL A 580 -1.15 -0.85 30.95
CA VAL A 580 -1.22 0.03 32.12
C VAL A 580 -0.35 -0.50 33.28
N GLU A 581 -0.41 -1.81 33.56
CA GLU A 581 0.37 -2.44 34.63
C GLU A 581 1.89 -2.29 34.38
N LEU A 582 2.34 -2.57 33.15
CA LEU A 582 3.74 -2.43 32.75
C LEU A 582 4.21 -0.97 32.79
N ALA A 583 3.39 -0.04 32.28
CA ALA A 583 3.74 1.39 32.30
C ALA A 583 3.88 1.93 33.73
N GLN A 584 3.04 1.44 34.65
CA GLN A 584 3.14 1.80 36.08
C GLN A 584 4.43 1.29 36.70
N ARG A 585 4.84 0.05 36.41
CA ARG A 585 6.11 -0.52 36.91
C ARG A 585 7.33 0.20 36.34
N GLY A 586 7.27 0.54 35.03
CA GLY A 586 8.38 1.20 34.36
C GLY A 586 8.63 2.66 34.78
N GLY A 587 7.75 3.27 35.55
CA GLY A 587 7.93 4.60 36.15
C GLY A 587 7.86 5.79 35.20
N ASP A 588 7.72 5.59 33.87
CA ASP A 588 7.62 6.65 32.88
C ASP A 588 6.23 7.28 32.88
N VAL A 589 6.15 8.53 33.38
CA VAL A 589 4.88 9.24 33.56
C VAL A 589 4.14 9.49 32.26
N VAL A 590 4.86 9.79 31.16
CA VAL A 590 4.27 10.02 29.83
C VAL A 590 3.69 8.73 29.26
N LEU A 591 4.41 7.63 29.43
CA LEU A 591 3.93 6.31 28.99
C LEU A 591 2.71 5.88 29.81
N GLN A 592 2.71 6.11 31.14
CA GLN A 592 1.55 5.84 31.99
C GLN A 592 0.32 6.64 31.53
N ALA A 593 0.49 7.94 31.25
CA ALA A 593 -0.59 8.78 30.73
C ALA A 593 -1.17 8.23 29.43
N SER A 594 -0.28 7.86 28.50
CA SER A 594 -0.68 7.26 27.23
C SER A 594 -1.42 5.93 27.43
N ALA A 595 -0.93 5.05 28.31
CA ALA A 595 -1.56 3.76 28.59
C ALA A 595 -2.98 3.93 29.17
N TRP A 596 -3.16 4.86 30.10
CA TRP A 596 -4.49 5.18 30.64
C TRP A 596 -5.42 5.81 29.59
N GLU A 597 -4.91 6.66 28.69
CA GLU A 597 -5.70 7.18 27.58
C GLU A 597 -6.21 6.05 26.67
N PHE A 598 -5.32 5.13 26.25
CA PHE A 598 -5.75 3.99 25.43
C PHE A 598 -6.70 3.06 26.18
N ARG A 599 -6.50 2.85 27.47
CA ARG A 599 -7.45 2.12 28.31
C ARG A 599 -8.81 2.79 28.33
N GLY A 600 -8.85 4.12 28.47
CA GLY A 600 -10.08 4.90 28.41
C GLY A 600 -10.80 4.72 27.06
N ARG A 601 -10.07 4.76 25.95
CA ARG A 601 -10.64 4.57 24.59
C ARG A 601 -11.30 3.20 24.40
N TYR A 602 -10.73 2.17 25.00
CA TYR A 602 -11.33 0.84 25.01
C TYR A 602 -12.62 0.83 25.84
N LEU A 603 -12.56 1.34 27.08
CA LEU A 603 -13.69 1.36 28.03
C LEU A 603 -14.85 2.24 27.54
N ASP A 604 -14.56 3.30 26.81
CA ASP A 604 -15.56 4.29 26.35
C ASP A 604 -16.71 3.66 25.54
N ARG A 605 -16.53 2.47 24.99
CA ARG A 605 -17.58 1.79 24.25
C ARG A 605 -18.76 1.36 25.12
N GLU A 606 -18.51 0.69 26.24
CA GLU A 606 -19.52 0.02 27.06
C GLU A 606 -19.60 0.54 28.49
N GLN A 607 -18.52 1.19 28.97
CA GLN A 607 -18.36 1.66 30.35
C GLN A 607 -17.87 3.11 30.36
N PRO A 608 -18.70 4.07 29.92
CA PRO A 608 -18.27 5.46 29.76
C PRO A 608 -17.85 6.12 31.08
N GLU A 609 -18.39 5.71 32.23
CA GLU A 609 -17.96 6.19 33.55
C GLU A 609 -16.53 5.71 33.87
N ALA A 610 -16.22 4.45 33.61
CA ALA A 610 -14.88 3.89 33.80
C ALA A 610 -13.88 4.50 32.80
N ALA A 611 -14.32 4.77 31.55
CA ALA A 611 -13.52 5.48 30.56
C ALA A 611 -13.17 6.89 31.03
N PHE A 612 -14.15 7.62 31.56
CA PHE A 612 -13.93 8.96 32.07
C PHE A 612 -12.92 8.97 33.22
N ALA A 613 -13.02 8.00 34.15
CA ALA A 613 -12.05 7.84 35.24
C ALA A 613 -10.62 7.55 34.71
N ALA A 614 -10.51 6.70 33.68
CA ALA A 614 -9.22 6.40 33.04
C ALA A 614 -8.63 7.65 32.36
N TYR A 615 -9.45 8.45 31.67
CA TYR A 615 -9.01 9.71 31.08
C TYR A 615 -8.61 10.75 32.14
N GLN A 616 -9.32 10.83 33.25
CA GLN A 616 -8.92 11.72 34.37
C GLN A 616 -7.54 11.33 34.87
N ARG A 617 -7.27 10.02 35.04
CA ARG A 617 -5.95 9.55 35.42
C ARG A 617 -4.87 9.91 34.41
N ALA A 618 -5.17 9.73 33.12
CA ALA A 618 -4.26 10.14 32.02
C ALA A 618 -4.01 11.66 32.03
N LEU A 619 -5.05 12.45 32.31
CA LEU A 619 -4.95 13.90 32.37
C LEU A 619 -4.03 14.36 33.50
N ASP A 620 -4.20 13.82 34.71
CA ASP A 620 -3.35 14.13 35.83
C ASP A 620 -1.88 13.82 35.56
N LEU A 621 -1.60 12.68 34.92
CA LEU A 621 -0.25 12.27 34.57
C LEU A 621 0.36 13.15 33.47
N ASN A 622 -0.42 13.53 32.44
CA ASN A 622 0.04 14.43 31.38
C ASN A 622 0.36 15.82 31.93
N ILE A 623 -0.42 16.30 32.90
CA ILE A 623 -0.14 17.58 33.60
C ILE A 623 1.14 17.47 34.41
N GLN A 624 1.29 16.37 35.15
CA GLN A 624 2.51 16.12 35.93
C GLN A 624 3.76 16.08 35.05
N ALA A 625 3.63 15.54 33.84
CA ALA A 625 4.74 15.45 32.89
C ALA A 625 4.94 16.72 32.04
N GLU A 626 4.09 17.75 32.22
CA GLU A 626 4.03 18.95 31.36
C GLU A 626 3.85 18.61 29.86
N GLU A 627 3.22 17.46 29.55
CA GLU A 627 2.96 16.99 28.19
C GLU A 627 1.64 17.61 27.66
N TRP A 628 1.74 18.88 27.23
CA TRP A 628 0.57 19.69 26.91
C TRP A 628 -0.25 19.16 25.73
N ARG A 629 0.39 18.50 24.76
CA ARG A 629 -0.35 17.86 23.69
C ARG A 629 -1.15 16.66 24.21
N GLY A 630 -0.58 15.89 25.13
CA GLY A 630 -1.28 14.80 25.83
C GLY A 630 -2.45 15.32 26.65
N VAL A 631 -2.27 16.47 27.36
CA VAL A 631 -3.36 17.15 28.07
C VAL A 631 -4.52 17.48 27.13
N ALA A 632 -4.23 18.12 25.99
CA ALA A 632 -5.26 18.52 25.01
C ALA A 632 -6.02 17.31 24.46
N LEU A 633 -5.31 16.24 24.07
CA LEU A 633 -5.93 15.02 23.56
C LEU A 633 -6.78 14.32 24.61
N THR A 634 -6.30 14.25 25.84
CA THR A 634 -7.05 13.63 26.95
C THR A 634 -8.31 14.43 27.29
N LEU A 635 -8.24 15.76 27.32
CA LEU A 635 -9.41 16.64 27.47
C LEU A 635 -10.43 16.43 26.32
N TYR A 636 -9.96 16.25 25.10
CA TYR A 636 -10.82 15.92 23.97
C TYR A 636 -11.60 14.62 24.20
N PHE A 637 -10.92 13.54 24.64
CA PHE A 637 -11.60 12.27 24.93
C PHE A 637 -12.54 12.42 26.15
N CYS A 638 -12.15 13.12 27.19
CA CYS A 638 -13.03 13.45 28.31
C CYS A 638 -14.32 14.14 27.83
N GLY A 639 -14.18 15.12 26.96
CA GLY A 639 -15.33 15.84 26.40
C GLY A 639 -16.29 14.93 25.66
N ARG A 640 -15.77 14.06 24.78
CA ARG A 640 -16.59 13.09 24.05
C ARG A 640 -17.34 12.12 24.98
N THR A 641 -16.64 11.61 26.00
CA THR A 641 -17.24 10.69 26.96
C THR A 641 -18.29 11.40 27.82
N LEU A 642 -18.04 12.65 28.25
CA LEU A 642 -19.03 13.45 28.98
C LEU A 642 -20.31 13.67 28.18
N ARG A 643 -20.21 13.87 26.87
CA ARG A 643 -21.39 13.97 26.01
C ARG A 643 -22.20 12.68 26.00
N ARG A 644 -21.54 11.51 25.92
CA ARG A 644 -22.19 10.19 26.00
C ARG A 644 -22.84 9.95 27.38
N LEU A 645 -22.29 10.53 28.43
CA LEU A 645 -22.85 10.51 29.78
C LEU A 645 -24.00 11.50 29.99
N GLY A 646 -24.49 12.16 28.93
CA GLY A 646 -25.56 13.13 29.02
C GLY A 646 -25.19 14.43 29.73
N GLN A 647 -23.89 14.80 29.73
CA GLN A 647 -23.38 16.00 30.39
C GLN A 647 -22.80 17.01 29.37
N PRO A 648 -23.64 17.51 28.43
CA PRO A 648 -23.15 18.27 27.28
C PRO A 648 -22.48 19.60 27.65
N ARG A 649 -22.91 20.29 28.72
CA ARG A 649 -22.24 21.52 29.17
C ARG A 649 -20.82 21.25 29.63
N ARG A 650 -20.60 20.21 30.48
CA ARG A 650 -19.26 19.81 30.93
C ARG A 650 -18.39 19.31 29.78
N SER A 651 -19.01 18.67 28.78
CA SER A 651 -18.35 18.28 27.55
C SER A 651 -17.84 19.51 26.80
N ALA A 652 -18.68 20.52 26.59
CA ALA A 652 -18.28 21.74 25.91
C ALA A 652 -17.14 22.47 26.61
N ASP A 653 -17.14 22.51 27.96
CA ASP A 653 -16.07 23.12 28.76
C ASP A 653 -14.74 22.37 28.58
N ALA A 654 -14.75 21.04 28.63
CA ALA A 654 -13.55 20.24 28.43
C ALA A 654 -12.99 20.39 27.00
N LEU A 655 -13.86 20.38 26.00
CA LEU A 655 -13.50 20.58 24.59
C LEU A 655 -12.98 22.01 24.33
N ASN A 656 -13.51 23.01 25.00
CA ASN A 656 -12.99 24.37 24.93
C ASN A 656 -11.54 24.45 25.44
N GLN A 657 -11.26 23.84 26.58
CA GLN A 657 -9.88 23.79 27.12
C GLN A 657 -8.93 23.05 26.17
N ALA A 658 -9.38 21.95 25.55
CA ALA A 658 -8.61 21.24 24.53
C ALA A 658 -8.31 22.12 23.31
N GLU A 659 -9.31 22.90 22.85
CA GLU A 659 -9.20 23.81 21.71
C GLU A 659 -8.19 24.95 21.97
N ASP A 660 -8.23 25.54 23.16
CA ASP A 660 -7.30 26.59 23.59
C ASP A 660 -5.85 26.07 23.60
N LEU A 661 -5.63 24.88 24.18
CA LEU A 661 -4.31 24.26 24.19
C LEU A 661 -3.80 23.92 22.78
N LEU A 662 -4.66 23.38 21.91
CA LEU A 662 -4.28 23.06 20.54
C LEU A 662 -4.01 24.32 19.70
N THR A 663 -4.68 25.42 20.01
CA THR A 663 -4.40 26.73 19.42
C THR A 663 -3.01 27.20 19.82
N TRP A 664 -2.66 27.10 21.09
CA TRP A 664 -1.34 27.46 21.59
C TRP A 664 -0.23 26.57 21.02
N LEU A 665 -0.51 25.26 20.83
CA LEU A 665 0.40 24.29 20.24
C LEU A 665 0.55 24.44 18.70
N GLY A 666 -0.30 25.22 18.05
CA GLY A 666 -0.32 25.36 16.59
C GLY A 666 -0.86 24.14 15.84
N ASP A 667 -1.53 23.19 16.53
CA ASP A 667 -2.14 21.99 15.90
C ASP A 667 -3.53 22.34 15.34
N GLY A 668 -3.56 23.12 14.25
CA GLY A 668 -4.79 23.59 13.64
C GLY A 668 -5.72 22.48 13.18
N ARG A 669 -5.18 21.36 12.72
CA ARG A 669 -5.97 20.22 12.25
C ARG A 669 -6.72 19.52 13.41
N MET A 670 -6.02 19.27 14.50
CA MET A 670 -6.65 18.66 15.68
C MET A 670 -7.61 19.62 16.34
N ARG A 671 -7.28 20.91 16.40
CA ARG A 671 -8.15 21.98 16.90
C ARG A 671 -9.50 21.99 16.16
N ALA A 672 -9.48 22.04 14.84
CA ALA A 672 -10.69 22.05 14.04
C ALA A 672 -11.57 20.80 14.29
N ARG A 673 -10.94 19.63 14.50
CA ARG A 673 -11.66 18.41 14.88
C ARG A 673 -12.31 18.52 16.25
N VAL A 674 -11.63 19.09 17.24
CA VAL A 674 -12.17 19.33 18.58
C VAL A 674 -13.35 20.32 18.53
N SER A 675 -13.25 21.36 17.68
CA SER A 675 -14.32 22.33 17.47
C SER A 675 -15.62 21.68 16.98
N ILE A 676 -15.55 20.62 16.15
CA ILE A 676 -16.76 19.89 15.71
C ILE A 676 -17.46 19.22 16.89
N ASP A 677 -16.70 18.44 17.70
CA ASP A 677 -17.29 17.78 18.87
C ASP A 677 -17.78 18.79 19.92
N ARG A 678 -17.12 19.97 20.06
CA ARG A 678 -17.57 21.07 20.91
C ARG A 678 -18.88 21.66 20.38
N GLY A 679 -18.99 21.88 19.07
CA GLY A 679 -20.24 22.35 18.44
C GLY A 679 -21.40 21.39 18.68
N ALA A 680 -21.15 20.07 18.58
CA ALA A 680 -22.14 19.06 18.93
C ALA A 680 -22.56 19.10 20.39
N ALA A 681 -21.61 19.24 21.32
CA ALA A 681 -21.89 19.35 22.75
C ALA A 681 -22.69 20.61 23.09
N LEU A 682 -22.38 21.75 22.47
CA LEU A 682 -23.11 23.00 22.66
C LEU A 682 -24.55 22.93 22.11
N ALA A 683 -24.72 22.23 20.97
CA ALA A 683 -26.04 21.98 20.41
C ALA A 683 -26.92 21.16 21.38
N GLU A 684 -26.36 20.08 21.95
CA GLU A 684 -27.04 19.25 22.94
C GLU A 684 -27.30 20.01 24.25
N ALA A 685 -26.48 21.01 24.58
CA ALA A 685 -26.66 21.90 25.73
C ALA A 685 -27.67 23.02 25.50
N GLY A 686 -28.23 23.19 24.28
CA GLY A 686 -29.16 24.21 23.88
C GLY A 686 -28.54 25.54 23.48
N ALA A 687 -27.22 25.64 23.35
CA ALA A 687 -26.47 26.83 22.95
C ALA A 687 -26.33 26.89 21.40
N TYR A 688 -27.45 26.93 20.69
CA TYR A 688 -27.52 26.73 19.23
C TYR A 688 -26.73 27.75 18.41
N ASP A 689 -26.72 29.03 18.81
CA ASP A 689 -26.04 30.08 18.05
C ASP A 689 -24.51 29.94 18.15
N GLU A 690 -24.02 29.63 19.36
CA GLU A 690 -22.58 29.36 19.57
C GLU A 690 -22.16 28.08 18.82
N ALA A 691 -22.94 27.01 18.92
CA ALA A 691 -22.73 25.76 18.19
C ALA A 691 -22.60 26.00 16.67
N ARG A 692 -23.53 26.77 16.12
CA ARG A 692 -23.54 27.13 14.67
C ARG A 692 -22.25 27.85 14.27
N ALA A 693 -21.89 28.91 15.02
CA ALA A 693 -20.71 29.70 14.71
C ALA A 693 -19.41 28.87 14.72
N ILE A 694 -19.27 27.96 15.68
CA ILE A 694 -18.11 27.07 15.80
C ILE A 694 -18.08 26.05 14.67
N LEU A 695 -19.21 25.39 14.38
CA LEU A 695 -19.29 24.40 13.32
C LEU A 695 -19.03 24.98 11.93
N GLN A 696 -19.55 26.18 11.63
CA GLN A 696 -19.28 26.89 10.38
C GLN A 696 -17.79 27.19 10.20
N ARG A 697 -17.12 27.67 11.26
CA ARG A 697 -15.68 27.93 11.24
C ARG A 697 -14.89 26.62 11.03
N ALA A 698 -15.25 25.57 11.75
CA ALA A 698 -14.58 24.27 11.62
C ALA A 698 -14.75 23.67 10.21
N ALA A 699 -15.94 23.77 9.60
CA ALA A 699 -16.19 23.33 8.24
C ALA A 699 -15.32 24.08 7.22
N GLN A 700 -15.18 25.40 7.38
CA GLN A 700 -14.35 26.25 6.51
C GLN A 700 -12.86 25.90 6.65
N GLU A 701 -12.35 25.73 7.87
CA GLU A 701 -10.95 25.42 8.15
C GLU A 701 -10.53 24.04 7.64
N LEU A 702 -11.42 23.05 7.71
CA LEU A 702 -11.17 21.69 7.25
C LEU A 702 -11.37 21.50 5.74
N GLY A 703 -12.06 22.42 5.09
CA GLY A 703 -12.24 22.44 3.64
C GLY A 703 -12.82 21.13 3.08
N GLY A 704 -12.07 20.46 2.18
CA GLY A 704 -12.52 19.22 1.51
C GLY A 704 -12.30 17.93 2.29
N LEU A 705 -11.80 17.98 3.52
CA LEU A 705 -11.59 16.79 4.34
C LEU A 705 -12.94 16.22 4.83
N HIS A 706 -13.01 14.90 4.98
CA HIS A 706 -14.24 14.22 5.43
C HIS A 706 -14.79 14.73 6.78
N TYR A 707 -13.93 15.26 7.65
CA TYR A 707 -14.36 15.89 8.89
C TYR A 707 -15.20 17.17 8.68
N ALA A 708 -14.97 17.90 7.58
CA ALA A 708 -15.85 19.04 7.25
C ALA A 708 -17.30 18.59 6.99
N ALA A 709 -17.48 17.40 6.41
CA ALA A 709 -18.79 16.83 6.20
C ALA A 709 -19.52 16.51 7.53
N GLU A 710 -18.78 16.07 8.58
CA GLU A 710 -19.37 15.88 9.91
C GLU A 710 -19.92 17.21 10.47
N ALA A 711 -19.18 18.30 10.32
CA ALA A 711 -19.65 19.63 10.72
C ALA A 711 -20.90 20.05 9.95
N GLU A 712 -20.93 19.81 8.64
CA GLU A 712 -22.10 20.10 7.80
C GLU A 712 -23.34 19.28 8.19
N VAL A 713 -23.17 17.99 8.56
CA VAL A 713 -24.26 17.15 9.07
C VAL A 713 -24.83 17.70 10.37
N LEU A 714 -23.96 18.19 11.28
CA LEU A 714 -24.40 18.82 12.54
C LEU A 714 -25.12 20.15 12.29
N LEU A 715 -24.62 20.98 11.37
CA LEU A 715 -25.27 22.22 10.96
C LEU A 715 -26.66 21.96 10.35
N ALA A 716 -26.79 20.90 9.55
CA ALA A 716 -28.10 20.48 9.02
C ALA A 716 -29.07 20.07 10.13
N GLY A 717 -28.58 19.37 11.16
CA GLY A 717 -29.37 19.03 12.34
C GLY A 717 -29.86 20.26 13.09
N LEU A 718 -28.98 21.24 13.31
CA LEU A 718 -29.34 22.53 13.96
C LEU A 718 -30.37 23.32 13.17
N ALA A 719 -30.22 23.42 11.84
CA ALA A 719 -31.17 24.10 10.97
C ALA A 719 -32.53 23.42 11.02
N GLY A 720 -32.60 22.10 10.95
CA GLY A 720 -33.83 21.31 11.06
C GLY A 720 -34.54 21.49 12.41
N GLN A 721 -33.83 21.54 13.53
CA GLN A 721 -34.40 21.82 14.85
C GLN A 721 -35.00 23.22 14.95
N GLN A 722 -34.53 24.16 14.17
CA GLN A 722 -35.05 25.53 14.10
C GLN A 722 -36.13 25.70 13.04
N GLY A 723 -36.53 24.65 12.33
CA GLY A 723 -37.53 24.66 11.28
C GLY A 723 -37.04 25.21 9.94
N ASP A 724 -35.74 25.46 9.78
CA ASP A 724 -35.15 25.94 8.54
C ASP A 724 -34.76 24.76 7.63
N GLU A 725 -35.77 24.17 7.00
CA GLU A 725 -35.60 22.98 6.17
C GLU A 725 -34.77 23.26 4.89
N GLU A 726 -34.74 24.48 4.41
CA GLU A 726 -33.96 24.86 3.24
C GLU A 726 -32.47 24.81 3.54
N ARG A 727 -32.05 25.45 4.63
CA ARG A 727 -30.65 25.39 5.10
C ARG A 727 -30.25 24.00 5.52
N ALA A 728 -31.14 23.24 6.15
CA ALA A 728 -30.83 21.85 6.49
C ALA A 728 -30.48 21.02 5.25
N ARG A 729 -31.23 21.21 4.16
CA ARG A 729 -30.96 20.56 2.87
C ARG A 729 -29.64 21.04 2.21
N GLU A 730 -29.35 22.34 2.30
CA GLU A 730 -28.08 22.89 1.80
C GLU A 730 -26.87 22.23 2.48
N HIS A 731 -26.88 22.20 3.81
CA HIS A 731 -25.80 21.56 4.58
C HIS A 731 -25.68 20.06 4.30
N LEU A 732 -26.80 19.32 4.17
CA LEU A 732 -26.75 17.91 3.79
C LEU A 732 -26.19 17.69 2.38
N ARG A 733 -26.48 18.59 1.41
CA ARG A 733 -25.88 18.51 0.07
C ARG A 733 -24.37 18.77 0.13
N ALA A 734 -23.93 19.73 0.93
CA ALA A 734 -22.52 20.00 1.16
C ALA A 734 -21.81 18.78 1.77
N ALA A 735 -22.39 18.19 2.82
CA ALA A 735 -21.87 16.98 3.46
C ALA A 735 -21.80 15.80 2.47
N TRP A 736 -22.88 15.57 1.73
CA TRP A 736 -22.93 14.52 0.72
C TRP A 736 -21.84 14.69 -0.35
N SER A 737 -21.67 15.91 -0.85
CA SER A 737 -20.65 16.21 -1.86
C SER A 737 -19.23 15.88 -1.37
N ILE A 738 -18.91 16.17 -0.10
CA ILE A 738 -17.61 15.88 0.50
C ILE A 738 -17.44 14.38 0.68
N TYR A 739 -18.41 13.68 1.28
CA TYR A 739 -18.35 12.23 1.49
C TYR A 739 -18.33 11.45 0.19
N HIS A 740 -19.12 11.86 -0.80
CA HIS A 740 -19.19 11.21 -2.11
C HIS A 740 -17.84 11.31 -2.85
N ARG A 741 -17.24 12.50 -2.87
CA ARG A 741 -15.89 12.69 -3.45
C ARG A 741 -14.82 11.87 -2.74
N ALA A 742 -14.94 11.73 -1.42
CA ALA A 742 -14.02 10.93 -0.61
C ALA A 742 -14.29 9.41 -0.69
N GLY A 743 -15.38 8.98 -1.33
CA GLY A 743 -15.81 7.57 -1.33
C GLY A 743 -16.18 7.06 0.07
N HIS A 744 -16.59 7.96 0.97
CA HIS A 744 -16.90 7.62 2.35
C HIS A 744 -18.28 6.95 2.46
N PRO A 745 -18.44 5.86 3.26
CA PRO A 745 -19.72 5.14 3.38
C PRO A 745 -20.87 5.99 3.90
N GLU A 746 -20.61 7.04 4.65
CA GLU A 746 -21.62 7.99 5.12
C GLU A 746 -22.32 8.77 3.97
N ALA A 747 -21.78 8.75 2.76
CA ALA A 747 -22.43 9.38 1.60
C ALA A 747 -23.85 8.83 1.38
N ASP A 748 -24.02 7.49 1.51
CA ASP A 748 -25.31 6.84 1.33
C ASP A 748 -26.31 7.20 2.46
N VAL A 749 -25.81 7.30 3.69
CA VAL A 749 -26.61 7.71 4.86
C VAL A 749 -27.11 9.14 4.70
N VAL A 750 -26.23 10.05 4.27
CA VAL A 750 -26.61 11.45 4.03
C VAL A 750 -27.56 11.59 2.85
N ALA A 751 -27.38 10.79 1.79
CA ALA A 751 -28.29 10.73 0.64
C ALA A 751 -29.72 10.29 1.06
N ALA A 752 -29.82 9.27 1.93
CA ALA A 752 -31.10 8.83 2.48
C ALA A 752 -31.81 9.97 3.25
N ARG A 753 -31.07 10.66 4.15
CA ARG A 753 -31.60 11.83 4.89
C ARG A 753 -32.05 12.99 4.00
N LEU A 754 -31.36 13.19 2.87
CA LEU A 754 -31.76 14.18 1.87
C LEU A 754 -33.08 13.80 1.20
N SER A 755 -33.26 12.52 0.87
CA SER A 755 -34.50 12.00 0.26
C SER A 755 -35.69 12.08 1.20
N GLU A 756 -35.50 11.75 2.47
CA GLU A 756 -36.53 11.83 3.53
C GLU A 756 -37.04 13.30 3.72
N ARG A 757 -36.18 14.30 3.53
CA ARG A 757 -36.55 15.71 3.65
C ARG A 757 -37.06 16.33 2.34
N GLN A 758 -37.14 15.56 1.26
CA GLN A 758 -37.75 15.93 -0.01
C GLN A 758 -39.19 15.42 -0.12
N ALA A 759 -39.52 14.34 0.61
CA ALA A 759 -40.85 13.78 0.74
C ALA A 759 -41.67 14.56 1.79
#